data_cd85ff34ef253b5a9f2eb1d3407d6377
#
_entry.id   cd85ff34ef253b5a9f2eb1d3407d6377
#
_cell.length_a   1.000
_cell.length_b   1.000
_cell.length_c   1.000
_cell.angle_alpha   90.00
_cell.angle_beta   90.00
_cell.angle_gamma   90.00
#
_symmetry.space_group_name_H-M   'P 1'
#
loop_
_entity.id
_entity.type
_entity.pdbx_description
1 polymer ?
#
loop_
_entity_poly.entity_id
_entity_poly.type
_entity_poly.pdbx_seq_one_letter_code
_entity_poly.pdbx_strand_id
1 'polypeptide(L)'
;MPQVIIENPILNSPYSEPTRHFHFTDEGITSEIDEGRRVSSYFIPIPRARKKNPKQMAFETEWTQDRIKENDFINKVRGRVALWRRGGYQGITSTTRRLLDYWQRPDRDRRLFFCQIEALETAIYVTEVARKFGDAWIDNDLRAQNAGSNPLLFRIAFKMATGSGKTVVMAMLIAWHTLNKLADPHASGALFSDAFLIVTPGITIRDRLRVLLPNDPNNYYRVMDIVPPDLRDELGKAKLIITNFHTLGLRERIAAGKLTKSLLTKGETSPFLETPDQMVRRVCRELGNKKNIIVINDEAHHCYRRKPDDDAGAIRESPLTGDERKEAEKREEEARVWISGLEAVKAKLGLKVVYDLSATPFFLRGSGYEEGTLFPWVVSDFALIDAIECGIVKVPRVPVADDWVKGELPAYRDIWPLIREHLPKKGRRTEAVTGEPNLPTELEGALQSLYSNYEKYYRLWEANSEAQSKGLTPPVFIVVCNNTNVSKLVFDYIAGWEKTLPTGDTVIVPGKLPLFSNVAEAGEQWTPRPNTILVDSQQLESGEAMSDDFKKIAAREIKEFKAEYRLRFPGRDADALEDQDLLREVMNTVGKAGKLGEQIKCVVSVSMLTEGWDANSVTHILGVRAFGTQLLCEQVVGRGLRRMSYATNPQGLFEPEYAEVYGVPFSFIPCSGSNPNPKPGPTPTRVRALEDRLACEITFPRVTGYRYDLPAERLTVNFSADSRMAISTADLPTRTEMAPIIGESKF
;
A
#
# COMPACT_ATOMS: atom_id res chain seq x y z
N MET A 1 10.54 -27.60 -20.43
CA MET A 1 9.39 -28.24 -19.78
C MET A 1 8.17 -27.34 -19.99
N PRO A 2 6.93 -27.84 -20.08
CA PRO A 2 5.80 -26.97 -20.25
C PRO A 2 5.65 -26.09 -19.01
N GLN A 3 5.57 -24.78 -19.19
CA GLN A 3 5.34 -23.82 -18.12
C GLN A 3 3.98 -24.12 -17.46
N VAL A 4 3.92 -24.22 -16.15
CA VAL A 4 2.70 -24.50 -15.39
C VAL A 4 2.13 -23.18 -14.89
N ILE A 5 0.90 -22.85 -15.26
CA ILE A 5 0.16 -21.74 -14.61
C ILE A 5 -0.38 -22.27 -13.30
N ILE A 6 0.00 -21.63 -12.21
CA ILE A 6 -0.61 -21.89 -10.90
C ILE A 6 -1.80 -20.93 -10.77
N GLU A 7 -3.00 -21.45 -10.99
CA GLU A 7 -4.22 -20.65 -10.84
C GLU A 7 -4.50 -20.29 -9.39
N ASN A 8 -4.18 -21.18 -8.46
CA ASN A 8 -4.39 -20.96 -7.03
C ASN A 8 -3.07 -21.09 -6.25
N PRO A 9 -2.43 -19.96 -5.90
CA PRO A 9 -1.18 -19.98 -5.14
C PRO A 9 -1.36 -20.17 -3.62
N ILE A 10 -2.58 -20.39 -3.13
CA ILE A 10 -2.84 -20.54 -1.71
C ILE A 10 -2.50 -21.96 -1.26
N LEU A 11 -1.44 -22.08 -0.48
CA LEU A 11 -0.89 -23.35 0.00
C LEU A 11 -1.21 -23.64 1.46
N ASN A 12 -1.40 -22.59 2.27
CA ASN A 12 -1.46 -22.67 3.72
C ASN A 12 -2.73 -22.06 4.28
N SER A 13 -3.18 -22.60 5.42
CA SER A 13 -4.23 -21.96 6.19
C SER A 13 -3.72 -20.65 6.82
N PRO A 14 -4.50 -19.58 6.83
CA PRO A 14 -4.10 -18.33 7.48
C PRO A 14 -4.05 -18.44 9.01
N TYR A 15 -4.59 -19.51 9.57
CA TYR A 15 -4.77 -19.71 11.02
C TYR A 15 -3.75 -20.67 11.64
N SER A 16 -2.89 -21.27 10.85
CA SER A 16 -1.83 -22.17 11.30
C SER A 16 -0.47 -21.73 10.75
N GLU A 17 0.60 -22.20 11.39
CA GLU A 17 1.96 -21.95 10.89
C GLU A 17 2.09 -22.47 9.45
N PRO A 18 2.61 -21.67 8.50
CA PRO A 18 2.85 -22.12 7.14
C PRO A 18 3.78 -23.33 7.13
N THR A 19 3.41 -24.37 6.39
CA THR A 19 4.18 -25.62 6.29
C THR A 19 4.69 -25.89 4.89
N ARG A 20 4.29 -25.10 3.92
CA ARG A 20 4.69 -25.24 2.51
C ARG A 20 4.90 -23.88 1.88
N HIS A 21 5.78 -23.84 0.90
CA HIS A 21 6.00 -22.64 0.10
C HIS A 21 6.51 -23.02 -1.29
N PHE A 22 6.34 -22.14 -2.27
CA PHE A 22 6.89 -22.35 -3.60
C PHE A 22 8.41 -22.23 -3.60
N HIS A 23 9.05 -23.12 -4.33
CA HIS A 23 10.51 -23.10 -4.51
C HIS A 23 10.94 -21.94 -5.40
N PHE A 24 12.05 -21.28 -5.04
CA PHE A 24 12.67 -20.22 -5.83
C PHE A 24 13.94 -20.72 -6.51
N THR A 25 14.04 -20.42 -7.80
CA THR A 25 15.28 -20.59 -8.58
C THR A 25 15.78 -19.23 -9.07
N ASP A 26 16.94 -19.19 -9.69
CA ASP A 26 17.45 -17.98 -10.34
C ASP A 26 16.53 -17.47 -11.48
N GLU A 27 15.68 -18.35 -12.03
CA GLU A 27 14.70 -18.03 -13.07
C GLU A 27 13.34 -17.55 -12.49
N GLY A 28 13.17 -17.62 -11.18
CA GLY A 28 11.96 -17.18 -10.48
C GLY A 28 11.29 -18.26 -9.63
N ILE A 29 10.02 -18.04 -9.30
CA ILE A 29 9.19 -19.01 -8.59
C ILE A 29 8.85 -20.17 -9.51
N THR A 30 9.06 -21.39 -9.04
CA THR A 30 8.71 -22.60 -9.76
C THR A 30 7.36 -23.15 -9.29
N SER A 31 6.85 -24.17 -9.98
CA SER A 31 5.68 -24.93 -9.53
C SER A 31 6.01 -25.93 -8.42
N GLU A 32 7.28 -26.11 -8.09
CA GLU A 32 7.71 -27.00 -7.02
C GLU A 32 7.38 -26.40 -5.67
N ILE A 33 6.94 -27.25 -4.75
CA ILE A 33 6.55 -26.85 -3.40
C ILE A 33 7.54 -27.47 -2.43
N ASP A 34 8.21 -26.61 -1.68
CA ASP A 34 9.08 -27.01 -0.59
C ASP A 34 8.28 -27.23 0.69
N GLU A 35 8.59 -28.30 1.40
CA GLU A 35 8.05 -28.56 2.73
C GLU A 35 8.76 -27.68 3.77
N GLY A 36 7.98 -27.17 4.71
CA GLY A 36 8.46 -26.29 5.77
C GLY A 36 8.07 -24.83 5.54
N ARG A 37 8.38 -24.02 6.53
CA ARG A 37 8.14 -22.58 6.46
C ARG A 37 9.27 -21.88 5.68
N ARG A 38 8.90 -20.94 4.81
CA ARG A 38 9.87 -20.10 4.10
C ARG A 38 10.83 -19.41 5.07
N VAL A 39 12.12 -19.45 4.75
CA VAL A 39 13.16 -18.73 5.49
C VAL A 39 12.96 -17.23 5.31
N SER A 40 13.01 -16.46 6.42
CA SER A 40 12.92 -15.00 6.33
C SER A 40 14.15 -14.47 5.60
N SER A 41 13.90 -13.72 4.53
CA SER A 41 14.92 -13.10 3.68
C SER A 41 14.39 -11.82 3.05
N TYR A 42 15.27 -11.00 2.52
CA TYR A 42 14.91 -9.80 1.74
C TYR A 42 15.85 -9.63 0.55
N PHE A 43 15.35 -8.89 -0.44
CA PHE A 43 16.05 -8.64 -1.69
C PHE A 43 16.82 -7.32 -1.61
N ILE A 44 18.12 -7.35 -1.91
CA ILE A 44 18.96 -6.17 -1.96
C ILE A 44 19.03 -5.68 -3.40
N PRO A 45 18.56 -4.45 -3.72
CA PRO A 45 18.74 -3.88 -5.03
C PRO A 45 20.21 -3.49 -5.22
N ILE A 46 20.91 -4.14 -6.16
CA ILE A 46 22.30 -3.78 -6.47
C ILE A 46 22.31 -2.52 -7.35
N PRO A 47 22.98 -1.43 -6.95
CA PRO A 47 23.13 -0.24 -7.78
C PRO A 47 23.92 -0.59 -9.06
N ARG A 48 23.34 -0.32 -10.22
CA ARG A 48 24.02 -0.57 -11.50
C ARG A 48 25.19 0.38 -11.70
N ALA A 49 26.33 -0.17 -12.16
CA ALA A 49 27.39 0.62 -12.76
C ALA A 49 26.84 1.34 -14.01
N ARG A 50 26.97 2.68 -14.07
CA ARG A 50 26.55 3.49 -15.22
C ARG A 50 27.26 3.00 -16.48
N LYS A 51 26.58 2.28 -17.38
CA LYS A 51 27.03 2.09 -18.75
C LYS A 51 26.96 3.42 -19.48
N LYS A 52 28.03 3.79 -20.19
CA LYS A 52 28.20 5.08 -20.90
C LYS A 52 27.24 5.32 -22.08
N ASN A 53 26.33 4.40 -22.39
CA ASN A 53 25.39 4.50 -23.52
C ASN A 53 23.94 4.56 -23.04
N PRO A 54 23.23 5.69 -23.20
CA PRO A 54 21.85 5.83 -22.79
C PRO A 54 20.81 5.05 -23.62
N LYS A 55 21.21 4.50 -24.76
CA LYS A 55 20.30 3.74 -25.65
C LYS A 55 20.15 2.25 -25.33
N GLN A 56 20.89 1.73 -24.39
CA GLN A 56 20.74 0.38 -23.85
C GLN A 56 20.37 0.44 -22.36
N MET A 57 19.21 0.97 -22.06
CA MET A 57 18.54 0.75 -20.79
C MET A 57 17.72 -0.54 -20.86
N ALA A 58 18.40 -1.67 -21.05
CA ALA A 58 17.83 -2.93 -20.68
C ALA A 58 17.74 -2.97 -19.15
N PHE A 59 16.53 -3.05 -18.61
CA PHE A 59 16.28 -3.41 -17.22
C PHE A 59 16.51 -4.91 -17.08
N GLU A 60 17.77 -5.32 -17.07
CA GLU A 60 18.13 -6.62 -16.51
C GLU A 60 17.91 -6.53 -14.99
N THR A 61 16.72 -6.72 -14.52
CA THR A 61 16.45 -7.16 -13.17
C THR A 61 16.79 -8.65 -13.13
N GLU A 62 18.08 -8.97 -13.24
CA GLU A 62 18.52 -10.32 -13.01
C GLU A 62 18.25 -10.64 -11.54
N TRP A 63 17.30 -11.53 -11.34
CA TRP A 63 17.16 -12.28 -10.10
C TRP A 63 18.39 -13.20 -10.01
N THR A 64 19.22 -12.98 -9.02
CA THR A 64 20.32 -13.88 -8.69
C THR A 64 20.24 -14.18 -7.21
N GLN A 65 20.54 -15.41 -6.81
CA GLN A 65 20.55 -15.82 -5.40
C GLN A 65 21.47 -14.93 -4.56
N ASP A 66 22.53 -14.38 -5.16
CA ASP A 66 23.47 -13.46 -4.52
C ASP A 66 22.82 -12.15 -4.02
N ARG A 67 21.58 -11.85 -4.45
CA ARG A 67 20.81 -10.68 -4.02
C ARG A 67 19.86 -10.95 -2.87
N ILE A 68 19.68 -12.20 -2.50
CA ILE A 68 18.84 -12.58 -1.36
C ILE A 68 19.73 -12.61 -0.13
N LYS A 69 19.34 -11.80 0.86
CA LYS A 69 19.96 -11.84 2.17
C LYS A 69 19.01 -12.48 3.16
N GLU A 70 19.45 -13.57 3.75
CA GLU A 70 18.72 -14.22 4.83
C GLU A 70 18.78 -13.38 6.11
N ASN A 71 17.68 -13.38 6.85
CA ASN A 71 17.55 -12.71 8.13
C ASN A 71 17.88 -13.67 9.27
N ASP A 72 19.16 -14.01 9.44
CA ASP A 72 19.63 -14.98 10.43
C ASP A 72 19.08 -14.72 11.84
N PHE A 73 19.07 -13.46 12.26
CA PHE A 73 18.54 -13.08 13.56
C PHE A 73 17.06 -13.44 13.70
N ILE A 74 16.22 -13.05 12.71
CA ILE A 74 14.78 -13.36 12.72
C ILE A 74 14.56 -14.87 12.68
N ASN A 75 15.28 -15.60 11.85
CA ASN A 75 15.16 -17.06 11.71
C ASN A 75 15.52 -17.79 13.01
N LYS A 76 16.56 -17.33 13.71
CA LYS A 76 16.94 -17.86 15.03
C LYS A 76 15.86 -17.57 16.09
N VAL A 77 15.36 -16.31 16.17
CA VAL A 77 14.28 -15.92 17.09
C VAL A 77 13.03 -16.75 16.82
N ARG A 78 12.63 -16.88 15.54
CA ARG A 78 11.48 -17.70 15.11
C ARG A 78 11.60 -19.14 15.57
N GLY A 79 12.79 -19.74 15.42
CA GLY A 79 13.05 -21.10 15.89
C GLY A 79 12.87 -21.26 17.41
N ARG A 80 13.32 -20.26 18.21
CA ARG A 80 13.16 -20.27 19.68
C ARG A 80 11.67 -20.09 20.08
N VAL A 81 10.96 -19.18 19.44
CA VAL A 81 9.51 -18.97 19.66
C VAL A 81 8.72 -20.23 19.32
N ALA A 82 9.04 -20.90 18.20
CA ALA A 82 8.38 -22.14 17.79
C ALA A 82 8.61 -23.28 18.80
N LEU A 83 9.84 -23.42 19.34
CA LEU A 83 10.15 -24.36 20.41
C LEU A 83 9.38 -24.06 21.69
N TRP A 84 9.34 -22.80 22.09
CA TRP A 84 8.60 -22.37 23.27
C TRP A 84 7.08 -22.60 23.14
N ARG A 85 6.51 -22.33 21.97
CA ARG A 85 5.09 -22.63 21.65
C ARG A 85 4.80 -24.12 21.81
N ARG A 86 5.64 -24.98 21.21
CA ARG A 86 5.52 -26.45 21.32
C ARG A 86 5.73 -26.93 22.77
N GLY A 87 6.55 -26.26 23.55
CA GLY A 87 6.77 -26.53 24.97
C GLY A 87 5.65 -26.02 25.89
N GLY A 88 4.54 -25.52 25.35
CA GLY A 88 3.37 -25.08 26.11
C GLY A 88 3.56 -23.76 26.83
N TYR A 89 4.28 -22.79 26.25
CA TYR A 89 4.40 -21.40 26.73
C TYR A 89 4.87 -21.26 28.19
N GLN A 90 5.94 -21.95 28.58
CA GLN A 90 6.46 -21.87 29.94
C GLN A 90 7.11 -20.49 30.23
N GLY A 91 7.10 -20.07 31.51
CA GLY A 91 7.83 -18.90 31.99
C GLY A 91 7.09 -17.55 31.90
N ILE A 92 5.84 -17.53 31.49
CA ILE A 92 4.97 -16.34 31.40
C ILE A 92 4.12 -16.13 32.67
N THR A 93 3.53 -14.94 32.76
CA THR A 93 2.54 -14.64 33.82
C THR A 93 1.23 -15.40 33.58
N SER A 94 0.42 -15.54 34.65
CA SER A 94 -0.93 -16.13 34.54
C SER A 94 -1.86 -15.33 33.61
N THR A 95 -1.73 -13.99 33.63
CA THR A 95 -2.49 -13.10 32.74
C THR A 95 -2.12 -13.32 31.28
N THR A 96 -0.81 -13.41 30.97
CA THR A 96 -0.32 -13.71 29.62
C THR A 96 -0.77 -15.08 29.15
N ARG A 97 -0.72 -16.10 30.03
CA ARG A 97 -1.24 -17.44 29.74
C ARG A 97 -2.72 -17.37 29.34
N ARG A 98 -3.51 -16.72 30.17
CA ARG A 98 -4.95 -16.58 29.93
C ARG A 98 -5.25 -15.88 28.60
N LEU A 99 -4.48 -14.84 28.25
CA LEU A 99 -4.65 -14.14 26.97
C LEU A 99 -4.27 -15.02 25.76
N LEU A 100 -3.15 -15.75 25.83
CA LEU A 100 -2.74 -16.67 24.77
C LEU A 100 -3.78 -17.77 24.56
N ASP A 101 -4.29 -18.39 25.62
CA ASP A 101 -5.33 -19.40 25.58
C ASP A 101 -6.62 -18.82 24.97
N TYR A 102 -6.98 -17.57 25.34
CA TYR A 102 -8.14 -16.88 24.83
C TYR A 102 -8.04 -16.57 23.33
N TRP A 103 -6.87 -16.12 22.87
CA TRP A 103 -6.64 -15.75 21.45
C TRP A 103 -6.61 -16.97 20.53
N GLN A 104 -6.23 -18.12 21.03
CA GLN A 104 -6.07 -19.35 20.24
C GLN A 104 -7.31 -20.28 20.32
N ARG A 105 -8.40 -19.88 20.96
CA ARG A 105 -9.62 -20.67 21.02
C ARG A 105 -10.14 -20.99 19.61
N PRO A 106 -10.50 -22.25 19.34
CA PRO A 106 -10.96 -22.68 18.02
C PRO A 106 -12.40 -22.21 17.70
N ASP A 107 -13.19 -21.90 18.73
CA ASP A 107 -14.60 -21.50 18.66
C ASP A 107 -14.81 -19.99 18.45
N ARG A 108 -13.78 -19.25 18.11
CA ARG A 108 -13.90 -17.80 17.86
C ARG A 108 -14.62 -17.53 16.55
N ASP A 109 -15.61 -16.66 16.57
CA ASP A 109 -16.27 -16.15 15.36
C ASP A 109 -15.29 -15.43 14.42
N ARG A 110 -14.35 -14.69 15.03
CA ARG A 110 -13.27 -13.98 14.33
C ARG A 110 -11.93 -14.55 14.77
N ARG A 111 -11.49 -15.57 14.06
CA ARG A 111 -10.19 -16.20 14.33
C ARG A 111 -9.07 -15.23 14.00
N LEU A 112 -8.04 -15.22 14.84
CA LEU A 112 -6.82 -14.47 14.62
C LEU A 112 -5.91 -15.20 13.63
N PHE A 113 -5.26 -14.48 12.73
CA PHE A 113 -4.29 -15.07 11.82
C PHE A 113 -3.06 -15.54 12.58
N PHE A 114 -2.41 -16.58 12.06
CA PHE A 114 -1.17 -17.08 12.65
C PHE A 114 -0.10 -15.98 12.79
N CYS A 115 0.07 -15.14 11.77
CA CYS A 115 1.04 -14.03 11.81
C CYS A 115 0.78 -13.00 12.92
N GLN A 116 -0.49 -12.82 13.31
CA GLN A 116 -0.85 -11.94 14.44
C GLN A 116 -0.46 -12.58 15.77
N ILE A 117 -0.77 -13.87 15.93
CA ILE A 117 -0.38 -14.64 17.13
C ILE A 117 1.13 -14.69 17.25
N GLU A 118 1.87 -15.03 16.18
CA GLU A 118 3.33 -15.11 16.18
C GLU A 118 4.00 -13.77 16.51
N ALA A 119 3.49 -12.66 16.01
CA ALA A 119 4.01 -11.33 16.36
C ALA A 119 3.92 -11.09 17.87
N LEU A 120 2.78 -11.44 18.48
CA LEU A 120 2.60 -11.33 19.95
C LEU A 120 3.45 -12.35 20.71
N GLU A 121 3.49 -13.59 20.27
CA GLU A 121 4.36 -14.62 20.88
C GLU A 121 5.82 -14.17 20.88
N THR A 122 6.28 -13.55 19.78
CA THR A 122 7.64 -13.03 19.70
C THR A 122 7.85 -11.87 20.69
N ALA A 123 6.90 -10.91 20.79
CA ALA A 123 6.96 -9.84 21.77
C ALA A 123 7.00 -10.36 23.20
N ILE A 124 6.13 -11.33 23.52
CA ILE A 124 6.04 -11.98 24.84
C ILE A 124 7.35 -12.73 25.14
N TYR A 125 7.84 -13.51 24.19
CA TYR A 125 9.08 -14.28 24.35
C TYR A 125 10.27 -13.37 24.67
N VAL A 126 10.47 -12.33 23.89
CA VAL A 126 11.56 -11.37 24.09
C VAL A 126 11.44 -10.68 25.46
N THR A 127 10.22 -10.34 25.90
CA THR A 127 9.98 -9.56 27.12
C THR A 127 9.98 -10.41 28.39
N GLU A 128 9.23 -11.53 28.41
CA GLU A 128 8.98 -12.31 29.62
C GLU A 128 9.89 -13.55 29.76
N VAL A 129 10.34 -14.13 28.64
CA VAL A 129 10.83 -15.53 28.61
C VAL A 129 12.31 -15.64 28.27
N ALA A 130 12.81 -14.95 27.25
CA ALA A 130 14.13 -15.16 26.67
C ALA A 130 15.27 -15.21 27.70
N ARG A 131 15.29 -14.25 28.64
CA ARG A 131 16.32 -14.24 29.69
C ARG A 131 16.24 -15.43 30.66
N LYS A 132 15.01 -15.93 30.94
CA LYS A 132 14.77 -17.05 31.83
C LYS A 132 15.24 -18.39 31.22
N PHE A 133 15.23 -18.50 29.91
CA PHE A 133 15.54 -19.72 29.17
C PHE A 133 16.94 -19.71 28.52
N GLY A 134 17.81 -18.77 28.93
CA GLY A 134 19.19 -18.70 28.43
C GLY A 134 19.34 -18.00 27.09
N ASP A 135 18.28 -17.39 26.57
CA ASP A 135 18.28 -16.66 25.30
C ASP A 135 18.51 -15.15 25.47
N ALA A 136 19.30 -14.77 26.47
CA ALA A 136 19.69 -13.37 26.70
C ALA A 136 20.39 -12.71 25.50
N TRP A 137 20.95 -13.54 24.59
CA TRP A 137 21.55 -13.08 23.35
C TRP A 137 20.57 -12.26 22.50
N ILE A 138 19.27 -12.58 22.51
CA ILE A 138 18.23 -11.86 21.75
C ILE A 138 18.16 -10.40 22.23
N ASP A 139 18.06 -10.17 23.54
CA ASP A 139 18.03 -8.81 24.11
C ASP A 139 19.36 -8.08 23.89
N ASN A 140 20.50 -8.79 23.99
CA ASN A 140 21.82 -8.21 23.76
C ASN A 140 22.00 -7.77 22.29
N ASP A 141 21.64 -8.62 21.33
CA ASP A 141 21.73 -8.29 19.90
C ASP A 141 20.78 -7.14 19.54
N LEU A 142 19.54 -7.14 20.06
CA LEU A 142 18.62 -6.03 19.86
C LEU A 142 19.15 -4.71 20.42
N ARG A 143 19.78 -4.75 21.61
CA ARG A 143 20.40 -3.54 22.20
C ARG A 143 21.59 -3.06 21.38
N ALA A 144 22.41 -3.97 20.90
CA ALA A 144 23.55 -3.64 20.04
C ALA A 144 23.07 -2.97 18.72
N GLN A 145 22.07 -3.54 18.07
CA GLN A 145 21.48 -2.99 16.84
C GLN A 145 20.82 -1.61 17.09
N ASN A 146 20.10 -1.47 18.22
CA ASN A 146 19.52 -0.19 18.59
C ASN A 146 20.60 0.85 18.95
N ALA A 147 21.67 0.47 19.63
CA ALA A 147 22.75 1.40 19.96
C ALA A 147 23.41 2.00 18.71
N GLY A 148 23.52 1.22 17.62
CA GLY A 148 24.06 1.69 16.34
C GLY A 148 23.11 2.63 15.57
N SER A 149 21.79 2.39 15.63
CA SER A 149 20.83 3.10 14.80
C SER A 149 19.91 4.05 15.58
N ASN A 150 19.63 3.73 16.85
CA ASN A 150 18.69 4.44 17.72
C ASN A 150 19.27 4.61 19.14
N PRO A 151 20.39 5.31 19.34
CA PRO A 151 21.16 5.27 20.60
C PRO A 151 20.36 5.63 21.85
N LEU A 152 19.29 6.41 21.69
CA LEU A 152 18.42 6.83 22.80
C LEU A 152 17.13 6.02 22.93
N LEU A 153 16.81 5.11 22.02
CA LEU A 153 15.54 4.38 22.02
C LEU A 153 15.79 2.87 21.96
N PHE A 154 14.98 2.09 22.67
CA PHE A 154 14.94 0.64 22.50
C PHE A 154 13.72 0.29 21.65
N ARG A 155 13.95 -0.14 20.43
CA ARG A 155 12.91 -0.42 19.43
C ARG A 155 12.88 -1.91 19.10
N ILE A 156 11.68 -2.42 18.85
CA ILE A 156 11.39 -3.78 18.38
C ILE A 156 10.43 -3.66 17.22
N ALA A 157 10.78 -4.19 16.07
CA ALA A 157 9.97 -4.06 14.87
C ALA A 157 9.36 -5.39 14.42
N PHE A 158 8.11 -5.30 13.92
CA PHE A 158 7.37 -6.41 13.32
C PHE A 158 7.11 -6.07 11.84
N LYS A 159 7.68 -6.86 10.94
CA LYS A 159 7.36 -6.79 9.52
C LYS A 159 6.12 -7.62 9.28
N MET A 160 5.04 -6.96 8.90
CA MET A 160 3.74 -7.56 8.68
C MET A 160 3.14 -7.04 7.37
N ALA A 161 2.93 -7.93 6.40
CA ALA A 161 2.34 -7.58 5.11
C ALA A 161 1.08 -6.73 5.25
N THR A 162 0.81 -5.89 4.25
CA THR A 162 -0.45 -5.16 4.18
C THR A 162 -1.62 -6.15 4.19
N GLY A 163 -2.69 -5.86 4.93
CA GLY A 163 -3.83 -6.78 5.05
C GLY A 163 -3.71 -7.84 6.15
N SER A 164 -2.51 -8.10 6.71
CA SER A 164 -2.29 -9.10 7.77
C SER A 164 -2.81 -8.69 9.16
N GLY A 165 -3.33 -7.47 9.32
CA GLY A 165 -4.00 -7.02 10.54
C GLY A 165 -3.07 -6.38 11.57
N LYS A 166 -2.13 -5.53 11.18
CA LYS A 166 -1.27 -4.73 12.09
C LYS A 166 -2.04 -4.10 13.25
N THR A 167 -3.20 -3.51 12.98
CA THR A 167 -4.04 -2.86 14.02
C THR A 167 -4.55 -3.83 15.07
N VAL A 168 -4.81 -5.09 14.71
CA VAL A 168 -5.19 -6.15 15.65
C VAL A 168 -4.01 -6.47 16.58
N VAL A 169 -2.80 -6.58 16.03
CA VAL A 169 -1.57 -6.77 16.81
C VAL A 169 -1.34 -5.62 17.79
N MET A 170 -1.58 -4.36 17.38
CA MET A 170 -1.53 -3.22 18.30
C MET A 170 -2.52 -3.36 19.45
N ALA A 171 -3.77 -3.76 19.16
CA ALA A 171 -4.78 -4.00 20.20
C ALA A 171 -4.35 -5.11 21.16
N MET A 172 -3.75 -6.19 20.66
CA MET A 172 -3.24 -7.29 21.47
C MET A 172 -2.06 -6.84 22.35
N LEU A 173 -1.10 -6.06 21.81
CA LEU A 173 0.01 -5.47 22.58
C LEU A 173 -0.51 -4.60 23.73
N ILE A 174 -1.48 -3.72 23.45
CA ILE A 174 -2.08 -2.83 24.45
C ILE A 174 -2.78 -3.65 25.55
N ALA A 175 -3.58 -4.63 25.16
CA ALA A 175 -4.27 -5.50 26.10
C ALA A 175 -3.29 -6.28 26.98
N TRP A 176 -2.30 -6.93 26.37
CA TRP A 176 -1.28 -7.70 27.09
C TRP A 176 -0.52 -6.87 28.12
N HIS A 177 -0.03 -5.71 27.73
CA HIS A 177 0.71 -4.84 28.65
C HIS A 177 -0.17 -4.28 29.76
N THR A 178 -1.37 -3.78 29.42
CA THR A 178 -2.29 -3.18 30.39
C THR A 178 -2.73 -4.18 31.44
N LEU A 179 -3.22 -5.33 31.00
CA LEU A 179 -3.79 -6.34 31.91
C LEU A 179 -2.72 -6.95 32.84
N ASN A 180 -1.50 -7.18 32.33
CA ASN A 180 -0.39 -7.62 33.17
C ASN A 180 0.03 -6.54 34.17
N LYS A 181 0.07 -5.26 33.75
CA LYS A 181 0.41 -4.16 34.66
C LYS A 181 -0.58 -4.02 35.82
N LEU A 182 -1.86 -4.22 35.53
CA LEU A 182 -2.93 -4.09 36.52
C LEU A 182 -3.06 -5.32 37.43
N ALA A 183 -2.76 -6.52 36.91
CA ALA A 183 -2.81 -7.75 37.69
C ALA A 183 -1.77 -7.79 38.81
N ASP A 184 -0.55 -7.26 38.57
CA ASP A 184 0.52 -7.17 39.58
C ASP A 184 1.31 -5.85 39.40
N PRO A 185 0.81 -4.76 40.03
CA PRO A 185 1.45 -3.45 39.90
C PRO A 185 2.90 -3.39 40.42
N HIS A 186 3.26 -4.24 41.37
CA HIS A 186 4.57 -4.23 42.03
C HIS A 186 5.59 -5.11 41.28
N ALA A 187 5.33 -6.40 41.11
CA ALA A 187 6.27 -7.32 40.49
C ALA A 187 6.36 -7.11 38.95
N SER A 188 5.26 -6.77 38.31
CA SER A 188 5.20 -6.59 36.85
C SER A 188 5.55 -5.18 36.37
N GLY A 189 5.67 -4.21 37.29
CA GLY A 189 5.89 -2.79 36.94
C GLY A 189 7.18 -2.50 36.18
N ALA A 190 8.17 -3.40 36.26
CA ALA A 190 9.40 -3.30 35.50
C ALA A 190 9.21 -3.64 33.99
N LEU A 191 8.33 -4.59 33.66
CA LEU A 191 8.13 -5.12 32.30
C LEU A 191 6.96 -4.44 31.56
N PHE A 192 5.86 -4.15 32.24
CA PHE A 192 4.60 -3.76 31.62
C PHE A 192 4.23 -2.28 31.86
N SER A 193 3.33 -1.75 31.04
CA SER A 193 2.79 -0.39 31.16
C SER A 193 1.31 -0.37 30.80
N ASP A 194 0.57 0.59 31.38
CA ASP A 194 -0.82 0.90 31.09
C ASP A 194 -0.96 2.28 30.39
N ALA A 195 0.14 2.82 29.89
CA ALA A 195 0.19 4.11 29.22
C ALA A 195 0.88 4.01 27.86
N PHE A 196 0.20 4.48 26.82
CA PHE A 196 0.62 4.31 25.43
C PHE A 196 0.56 5.60 24.66
N LEU A 197 1.58 5.82 23.82
CA LEU A 197 1.58 6.83 22.76
C LEU A 197 1.65 6.11 21.40
N ILE A 198 0.60 6.24 20.61
CA ILE A 198 0.52 5.68 19.27
C ILE A 198 0.80 6.80 18.29
N VAL A 199 1.82 6.61 17.45
CA VAL A 199 2.25 7.63 16.47
C VAL A 199 2.07 7.09 15.06
N THR A 200 1.49 7.91 14.19
CA THR A 200 1.18 7.59 12.80
C THR A 200 1.79 8.61 11.85
N PRO A 201 2.01 8.29 10.58
CA PRO A 201 2.47 9.28 9.61
C PRO A 201 1.41 10.34 9.31
N GLY A 202 0.15 9.97 9.18
CA GLY A 202 -0.91 10.86 8.74
C GLY A 202 -2.14 10.92 9.64
N ILE A 203 -3.00 11.92 9.39
CA ILE A 203 -4.26 12.15 10.12
C ILE A 203 -5.26 11.03 9.80
N THR A 204 -5.32 10.59 8.56
CA THR A 204 -6.21 9.51 8.11
C THR A 204 -6.01 8.22 8.91
N ILE A 205 -4.75 7.83 9.13
CA ILE A 205 -4.42 6.65 9.94
C ILE A 205 -4.79 6.89 11.39
N ARG A 206 -4.45 8.06 11.94
CA ARG A 206 -4.82 8.44 13.31
C ARG A 206 -6.32 8.25 13.57
N ASP A 207 -7.15 8.75 12.68
CA ASP A 207 -8.61 8.68 12.84
C ASP A 207 -9.11 7.23 12.73
N ARG A 208 -8.50 6.42 11.87
CA ARG A 208 -8.80 4.98 11.74
C ARG A 208 -8.38 4.17 12.97
N LEU A 209 -7.26 4.53 13.60
CA LEU A 209 -6.78 3.85 14.80
C LEU A 209 -7.60 4.13 16.07
N ARG A 210 -8.64 4.97 16.01
CA ARG A 210 -9.56 5.19 17.14
C ARG A 210 -10.19 3.90 17.66
N VAL A 211 -10.27 2.86 16.85
CA VAL A 211 -10.68 1.52 17.26
C VAL A 211 -9.79 0.90 18.35
N LEU A 212 -8.61 1.48 18.61
CA LEU A 212 -7.72 1.10 19.71
C LEU A 212 -8.08 1.79 21.04
N LEU A 213 -8.94 2.80 21.03
CA LEU A 213 -9.43 3.45 22.24
C LEU A 213 -10.47 2.56 22.91
N PRO A 214 -10.29 2.15 24.19
CA PRO A 214 -11.24 1.26 24.85
C PRO A 214 -12.67 1.81 24.92
N ASN A 215 -12.82 3.14 24.95
CA ASN A 215 -14.10 3.83 25.01
C ASN A 215 -14.78 4.05 23.63
N ASP A 216 -14.12 3.71 22.54
CA ASP A 216 -14.73 3.82 21.22
C ASP A 216 -15.83 2.75 21.07
N PRO A 217 -17.02 3.08 20.53
CA PRO A 217 -18.09 2.11 20.32
C PRO A 217 -17.66 0.92 19.45
N ASN A 218 -16.74 1.13 18.53
CA ASN A 218 -16.22 0.14 17.58
C ASN A 218 -14.84 -0.38 17.98
N ASN A 219 -14.47 -0.30 19.28
CA ASN A 219 -13.15 -0.73 19.72
C ASN A 219 -12.89 -2.22 19.41
N TYR A 220 -11.66 -2.51 19.02
CA TYR A 220 -11.24 -3.85 18.60
C TYR A 220 -11.22 -4.86 19.75
N TYR A 221 -11.07 -4.40 20.98
CA TYR A 221 -11.06 -5.30 22.15
C TYR A 221 -12.37 -6.07 22.29
N ARG A 222 -13.50 -5.44 21.87
CA ARG A 222 -14.82 -6.06 21.83
C ARG A 222 -15.14 -6.60 20.43
N VAL A 223 -14.97 -5.78 19.37
CA VAL A 223 -15.40 -6.15 18.02
C VAL A 223 -14.60 -7.32 17.47
N MET A 224 -13.29 -7.38 17.75
CA MET A 224 -12.39 -8.47 17.36
C MET A 224 -12.20 -9.50 18.48
N ASP A 225 -12.95 -9.36 19.58
CA ASP A 225 -12.91 -10.27 20.74
C ASP A 225 -11.48 -10.49 21.28
N ILE A 226 -10.69 -9.39 21.41
CA ILE A 226 -9.30 -9.45 21.86
C ILE A 226 -9.18 -9.62 23.39
N VAL A 227 -10.13 -9.09 24.14
CA VAL A 227 -10.11 -9.10 25.61
C VAL A 227 -11.29 -9.88 26.16
N PRO A 228 -11.07 -10.86 27.04
CA PRO A 228 -12.15 -11.57 27.74
C PRO A 228 -13.15 -10.58 28.35
N PRO A 229 -14.47 -10.88 28.31
CA PRO A 229 -15.50 -9.96 28.77
C PRO A 229 -15.29 -9.42 30.19
N ASP A 230 -14.85 -10.25 31.10
CA ASP A 230 -14.60 -9.92 32.51
C ASP A 230 -13.36 -9.04 32.74
N LEU A 231 -12.47 -8.92 31.76
CA LEU A 231 -11.26 -8.07 31.83
C LEU A 231 -11.41 -6.73 31.08
N ARG A 232 -12.54 -6.47 30.46
CA ARG A 232 -12.75 -5.27 29.64
C ARG A 232 -12.76 -3.99 30.47
N ASP A 233 -13.32 -4.04 31.66
CA ASP A 233 -13.34 -2.89 32.58
C ASP A 233 -11.92 -2.55 33.07
N GLU A 234 -11.09 -3.55 33.29
CA GLU A 234 -9.66 -3.35 33.63
C GLU A 234 -8.91 -2.68 32.48
N LEU A 235 -9.15 -3.11 31.23
CA LEU A 235 -8.56 -2.47 30.08
C LEU A 235 -8.97 -0.99 29.94
N GLY A 236 -10.17 -0.62 30.35
CA GLY A 236 -10.67 0.76 30.36
C GLY A 236 -9.81 1.73 31.20
N LYS A 237 -8.97 1.22 32.09
CA LYS A 237 -8.01 2.01 32.90
C LYS A 237 -6.76 2.43 32.11
N ALA A 238 -6.51 1.87 30.94
CA ALA A 238 -5.38 2.24 30.09
C ALA A 238 -5.47 3.70 29.63
N LYS A 239 -4.33 4.37 29.56
CA LYS A 239 -4.20 5.72 29.01
C LYS A 239 -3.55 5.66 27.65
N LEU A 240 -4.32 6.01 26.62
CA LEU A 240 -3.88 5.97 25.22
C LEU A 240 -3.99 7.34 24.57
N ILE A 241 -2.93 7.73 23.88
CA ILE A 241 -2.91 8.89 22.98
C ILE A 241 -2.60 8.39 21.59
N ILE A 242 -3.41 8.78 20.61
CA ILE A 242 -3.19 8.51 19.17
C ILE A 242 -2.93 9.85 18.50
N THR A 243 -1.76 9.98 17.88
CA THR A 243 -1.34 11.23 17.25
C THR A 243 -0.58 10.97 15.95
N ASN A 244 -0.43 11.99 15.12
CA ASN A 244 0.48 11.94 13.99
C ASN A 244 1.84 12.56 14.38
N PHE A 245 2.90 12.20 13.66
CA PHE A 245 4.25 12.66 13.99
C PHE A 245 4.41 14.18 13.84
N HIS A 246 3.65 14.84 12.96
CA HIS A 246 3.69 16.30 12.80
C HIS A 246 3.39 17.05 14.10
N THR A 247 2.59 16.46 14.99
CA THR A 247 2.30 17.05 16.31
C THR A 247 3.51 17.06 17.23
N LEU A 248 4.51 16.22 16.98
CA LEU A 248 5.78 16.20 17.69
C LEU A 248 6.74 17.32 17.24
N GLY A 249 6.42 18.02 16.16
CA GLY A 249 7.13 19.22 15.73
C GLY A 249 6.97 20.37 16.74
N LEU A 250 8.05 21.13 16.93
CA LEU A 250 8.06 22.32 17.77
C LEU A 250 7.27 23.44 17.12
N ARG A 251 6.30 24.02 17.83
CA ARG A 251 5.44 25.10 17.32
C ARG A 251 6.02 26.47 17.60
N GLU A 252 5.75 27.44 16.73
CA GLU A 252 6.04 28.84 17.01
C GLU A 252 5.09 29.36 18.10
N ARG A 253 5.65 29.99 19.14
CA ARG A 253 4.92 30.55 20.27
C ARG A 253 4.48 32.00 20.05
N ILE A 254 5.25 32.74 19.26
CA ILE A 254 5.03 34.16 18.99
C ILE A 254 5.20 34.40 17.50
N ALA A 255 4.19 34.94 16.86
CA ALA A 255 4.26 35.39 15.47
C ALA A 255 5.12 36.66 15.39
N ALA A 256 6.41 36.49 15.12
CA ALA A 256 7.33 37.62 14.92
C ALA A 256 7.69 37.70 13.41
N GLY A 257 7.84 38.93 12.91
CA GLY A 257 8.24 39.17 11.52
C GLY A 257 9.63 38.56 11.19
N LYS A 258 9.86 38.20 9.93
CA LYS A 258 11.12 37.55 9.49
C LYS A 258 12.40 38.31 9.92
N LEU A 259 12.35 39.65 9.93
CA LEU A 259 13.48 40.50 10.35
C LEU A 259 13.75 40.40 11.85
N THR A 260 12.71 40.38 12.70
CA THR A 260 12.83 40.24 14.15
C THR A 260 13.39 38.86 14.53
N LYS A 261 12.97 37.82 13.81
CA LYS A 261 13.49 36.45 13.98
C LYS A 261 14.99 36.40 13.65
N SER A 262 15.41 37.01 12.54
CA SER A 262 16.81 37.03 12.08
C SER A 262 17.73 37.78 13.06
N LEU A 263 17.24 38.82 13.71
CA LEU A 263 18.03 39.63 14.64
C LEU A 263 18.18 39.00 16.04
N LEU A 264 17.18 38.23 16.49
CA LEU A 264 17.15 37.66 17.83
C LEU A 264 17.60 36.18 17.89
N THR A 265 17.78 35.53 16.75
CA THR A 265 18.27 34.12 16.66
C THR A 265 19.81 34.09 16.60
N LYS A 266 20.49 34.73 17.53
CA LYS A 266 21.95 34.57 17.71
C LYS A 266 22.24 33.57 18.82
N GLY A 267 21.87 32.28 18.60
CA GLY A 267 22.10 31.20 19.56
C GLY A 267 21.39 29.91 19.15
N GLU A 268 21.78 28.79 19.75
CA GLU A 268 21.26 27.44 19.40
C GLU A 268 19.76 27.22 19.70
N THR A 269 19.11 28.08 20.47
CA THR A 269 17.68 27.97 20.80
C THR A 269 16.94 29.26 20.42
N SER A 270 16.01 29.14 19.45
CA SER A 270 15.12 30.25 19.10
C SER A 270 14.10 30.50 20.22
N PRO A 271 14.04 31.73 20.79
CA PRO A 271 13.06 32.05 21.84
C PRO A 271 11.61 32.02 21.35
N PHE A 272 11.42 31.92 20.05
CA PHE A 272 10.10 31.89 19.38
C PHE A 272 9.54 30.49 19.21
N LEU A 273 10.35 29.43 19.41
CA LEU A 273 9.95 28.05 19.31
C LEU A 273 9.60 27.44 20.69
N GLU A 274 8.68 26.51 20.66
CA GLU A 274 8.37 25.63 21.80
C GLU A 274 9.61 24.82 22.20
N THR A 275 9.83 24.62 23.47
CA THR A 275 10.88 23.68 23.93
C THR A 275 10.40 22.24 23.79
N PRO A 276 11.32 21.24 23.67
CA PRO A 276 10.94 19.82 23.66
C PRO A 276 10.04 19.43 24.84
N ASP A 277 10.30 19.98 26.02
CA ASP A 277 9.53 19.78 27.25
C ASP A 277 8.09 20.29 27.14
N GLN A 278 7.90 21.44 26.48
CA GLN A 278 6.58 22.02 26.24
C GLN A 278 5.81 21.23 25.21
N MET A 279 6.48 20.79 24.14
CA MET A 279 5.91 19.90 23.14
C MET A 279 5.39 18.61 23.80
N VAL A 280 6.19 17.95 24.63
CA VAL A 280 5.75 16.73 25.35
C VAL A 280 4.56 17.01 26.27
N ARG A 281 4.53 18.17 26.98
CA ARG A 281 3.36 18.54 27.80
C ARG A 281 2.10 18.73 26.95
N ARG A 282 2.23 19.32 25.76
CA ARG A 282 1.11 19.53 24.83
C ARG A 282 0.60 18.20 24.28
N VAL A 283 1.51 17.36 23.76
CA VAL A 283 1.14 16.11 23.08
C VAL A 283 0.68 15.05 24.07
N CYS A 284 1.39 14.91 25.20
CA CYS A 284 1.16 13.84 26.16
C CYS A 284 0.30 14.27 27.36
N ARG A 285 -0.47 15.34 27.24
CA ARG A 285 -1.28 15.91 28.33
C ARG A 285 -2.22 14.89 28.99
N GLU A 286 -2.85 14.04 28.20
CA GLU A 286 -3.83 13.06 28.68
C GLU A 286 -3.21 11.89 29.43
N LEU A 287 -1.90 11.65 29.28
CA LEU A 287 -1.19 10.63 30.08
C LEU A 287 -0.99 11.07 31.54
N GLY A 288 -1.15 12.36 31.84
CA GLY A 288 -1.02 12.88 33.18
C GLY A 288 0.38 12.61 33.78
N ASN A 289 0.41 11.95 34.93
CA ASN A 289 1.65 11.63 35.67
C ASN A 289 2.27 10.26 35.31
N LYS A 290 1.75 9.58 34.27
CA LYS A 290 2.28 8.27 33.86
C LYS A 290 3.73 8.37 33.40
N LYS A 291 4.52 7.38 33.80
CA LYS A 291 5.95 7.25 33.50
C LYS A 291 6.22 5.88 32.83
N ASN A 292 7.36 5.78 32.18
CA ASN A 292 7.79 4.54 31.53
C ASN A 292 6.71 4.00 30.56
N ILE A 293 6.25 4.87 29.68
CA ILE A 293 5.20 4.57 28.71
C ILE A 293 5.71 3.67 27.59
N ILE A 294 4.81 3.13 26.82
CA ILE A 294 5.09 2.38 25.59
C ILE A 294 4.73 3.25 24.40
N VAL A 295 5.57 3.24 23.37
CA VAL A 295 5.27 3.83 22.07
C VAL A 295 4.94 2.73 21.08
N ILE A 296 3.93 2.95 20.25
CA ILE A 296 3.60 2.10 19.10
C ILE A 296 3.62 2.99 17.86
N ASN A 297 4.54 2.72 16.94
CA ASN A 297 4.62 3.40 15.66
C ASN A 297 3.89 2.56 14.60
N ASP A 298 2.90 3.15 13.95
CA ASP A 298 2.31 2.59 12.73
C ASP A 298 3.07 3.12 11.51
N GLU A 299 3.23 2.31 10.49
CA GLU A 299 4.05 2.58 9.31
C GLU A 299 5.46 3.11 9.67
N ALA A 300 6.11 2.40 10.57
CA ALA A 300 7.35 2.80 11.24
C ALA A 300 8.56 3.02 10.31
N HIS A 301 8.44 2.67 9.02
CA HIS A 301 9.46 2.94 8.00
C HIS A 301 9.68 4.44 7.75
N HIS A 302 8.79 5.32 8.22
CA HIS A 302 9.00 6.76 8.23
C HIS A 302 9.80 7.26 9.45
N CYS A 303 10.01 6.43 10.46
CA CYS A 303 10.65 6.81 11.71
C CYS A 303 12.06 6.21 11.80
N TYR A 304 13.06 6.91 11.28
CA TYR A 304 14.46 6.48 11.35
C TYR A 304 15.38 7.69 11.56
N ARG A 305 16.61 7.41 12.00
CA ARG A 305 17.69 8.40 12.06
C ARG A 305 18.59 8.22 10.84
N ARG A 306 18.89 9.32 10.15
CA ARG A 306 19.89 9.30 9.08
C ARG A 306 21.25 8.93 9.66
N LYS A 307 21.98 8.09 8.95
CA LYS A 307 23.37 7.78 9.26
C LYS A 307 24.24 8.97 8.86
N PRO A 308 25.14 9.46 9.74
CA PRO A 308 26.05 10.54 9.40
C PRO A 308 26.98 10.17 8.22
N ASP A 309 27.25 11.11 7.32
CA ASP A 309 28.09 10.88 6.13
C ASP A 309 29.56 10.54 6.47
N ASP A 310 30.01 10.94 7.68
CA ASP A 310 31.36 10.70 8.19
C ASP A 310 31.50 9.35 8.94
N ASP A 311 30.42 8.61 9.07
CA ASP A 311 30.44 7.33 9.78
C ASP A 311 31.05 6.23 8.94
N ALA A 312 31.93 5.39 9.53
CA ALA A 312 32.54 4.25 8.84
C ALA A 312 31.45 3.28 8.39
N GLY A 313 31.28 3.16 7.07
CA GLY A 313 30.22 2.35 6.45
C GLY A 313 28.99 3.14 5.98
N ALA A 314 29.03 4.49 5.98
CA ALA A 314 28.05 5.28 5.22
C ALA A 314 28.26 5.03 3.72
N ILE A 315 27.18 4.64 3.04
CA ILE A 315 27.23 4.38 1.61
C ILE A 315 27.09 5.69 0.86
N ARG A 316 28.08 6.03 0.03
CA ARG A 316 27.98 7.15 -0.90
C ARG A 316 27.04 6.75 -2.03
N GLU A 317 25.77 7.09 -1.87
CA GLU A 317 24.77 6.88 -2.91
C GLU A 317 25.07 7.70 -4.17
N SER A 318 24.59 7.23 -5.32
CA SER A 318 24.62 8.02 -6.56
C SER A 318 23.91 9.36 -6.32
N PRO A 319 24.42 10.48 -6.83
CA PRO A 319 23.82 11.79 -6.61
C PRO A 319 22.38 11.78 -7.10
N LEU A 320 21.49 12.21 -6.22
CA LEU A 320 20.07 12.35 -6.49
C LEU A 320 19.83 13.46 -7.53
N THR A 321 18.88 13.28 -8.41
CA THR A 321 18.41 14.35 -9.32
C THR A 321 17.60 15.39 -8.54
N GLY A 322 17.42 16.59 -9.12
CA GLY A 322 16.86 17.74 -8.40
C GLY A 322 15.56 17.48 -7.64
N ASP A 323 14.60 16.73 -8.23
CA ASP A 323 13.31 16.41 -7.58
C ASP A 323 13.44 15.26 -6.59
N GLU A 324 14.19 14.21 -6.92
CA GLU A 324 14.48 13.10 -6.00
C GLU A 324 15.18 13.59 -4.73
N ARG A 325 16.08 14.58 -4.88
CA ARG A 325 16.78 15.20 -3.75
C ARG A 325 15.82 15.93 -2.83
N LYS A 326 14.90 16.73 -3.36
CA LYS A 326 13.88 17.44 -2.56
C LYS A 326 12.96 16.49 -1.82
N GLU A 327 12.57 15.39 -2.46
CA GLU A 327 11.74 14.35 -1.79
C GLU A 327 12.52 13.62 -0.70
N ALA A 328 13.80 13.33 -0.91
CA ALA A 328 14.65 12.74 0.11
C ALA A 328 14.86 13.67 1.30
N GLU A 329 15.15 14.96 1.05
CA GLU A 329 15.29 16.00 2.08
C GLU A 329 13.98 16.17 2.90
N LYS A 330 12.82 16.14 2.25
CA LYS A 330 11.52 16.19 2.93
C LYS A 330 11.32 14.97 3.83
N ARG A 331 11.55 13.76 3.32
CA ARG A 331 11.43 12.51 4.10
C ARG A 331 12.40 12.47 5.29
N GLU A 332 13.62 12.98 5.10
CA GLU A 332 14.60 13.09 6.17
C GLU A 332 14.13 14.04 7.28
N GLU A 333 13.57 15.20 6.92
CA GLU A 333 13.01 16.14 7.88
C GLU A 333 11.84 15.53 8.66
N GLU A 334 10.93 14.84 7.99
CA GLU A 334 9.80 14.13 8.61
C GLU A 334 10.29 13.04 9.58
N ALA A 335 11.24 12.23 9.17
CA ALA A 335 11.85 11.19 10.00
C ALA A 335 12.57 11.79 11.21
N ARG A 336 13.26 12.92 11.03
CA ARG A 336 13.95 13.66 12.09
C ARG A 336 12.96 14.21 13.12
N VAL A 337 11.86 14.81 12.70
CA VAL A 337 10.81 15.31 13.60
C VAL A 337 10.24 14.18 14.43
N TRP A 338 9.95 13.04 13.80
CA TRP A 338 9.38 11.88 14.49
C TRP A 338 10.33 11.32 15.56
N ILE A 339 11.58 10.98 15.16
CA ILE A 339 12.55 10.37 16.09
C ILE A 339 12.92 11.31 17.24
N SER A 340 13.17 12.60 16.94
CA SER A 340 13.51 13.59 17.97
C SER A 340 12.36 13.84 18.94
N GLY A 341 11.12 13.78 18.44
CA GLY A 341 9.93 13.84 19.28
C GLY A 341 9.85 12.68 20.29
N LEU A 342 10.13 11.44 19.84
CA LEU A 342 10.15 10.26 20.72
C LEU A 342 11.29 10.34 21.73
N GLU A 343 12.46 10.88 21.38
CA GLU A 343 13.57 11.11 22.30
C GLU A 343 13.22 12.12 23.39
N ALA A 344 12.52 13.21 23.03
CA ALA A 344 12.00 14.18 24.00
C ALA A 344 10.97 13.54 24.94
N VAL A 345 10.08 12.69 24.41
CA VAL A 345 9.12 11.93 25.23
C VAL A 345 9.87 11.01 26.21
N LYS A 346 10.91 10.29 25.76
CA LYS A 346 11.74 9.44 26.62
C LYS A 346 12.41 10.25 27.73
N ALA A 347 13.02 11.39 27.38
CA ALA A 347 13.72 12.24 28.36
C ALA A 347 12.78 12.69 29.47
N LYS A 348 11.52 12.98 29.17
CA LYS A 348 10.56 13.52 30.15
C LYS A 348 9.71 12.47 30.85
N LEU A 349 9.19 11.51 30.15
CA LEU A 349 8.25 10.51 30.68
C LEU A 349 8.92 9.14 30.92
N GLY A 350 10.06 8.86 30.28
CA GLY A 350 10.64 7.53 30.20
C GLY A 350 9.88 6.66 29.19
N LEU A 351 10.62 5.84 28.43
CA LEU A 351 10.06 4.84 27.54
C LEU A 351 10.59 3.47 27.91
N LYS A 352 9.69 2.47 27.96
CA LYS A 352 10.07 1.06 28.15
C LYS A 352 10.57 0.47 26.84
N VAL A 353 9.76 0.58 25.81
CA VAL A 353 9.99 0.02 24.48
C VAL A 353 9.21 0.83 23.45
N VAL A 354 9.71 0.85 22.22
CA VAL A 354 9.02 1.34 21.06
C VAL A 354 8.72 0.14 20.15
N TYR A 355 7.47 -0.18 19.96
CA TYR A 355 7.02 -1.19 19.00
C TYR A 355 6.78 -0.55 17.65
N ASP A 356 7.48 -1.03 16.64
CA ASP A 356 7.38 -0.58 15.27
C ASP A 356 6.59 -1.59 14.44
N LEU A 357 5.47 -1.17 13.85
CA LEU A 357 4.72 -2.01 12.92
C LEU A 357 4.80 -1.42 11.52
N SER A 358 5.22 -2.22 10.58
CA SER A 358 5.29 -1.83 9.16
C SER A 358 5.18 -3.06 8.26
N ALA A 359 4.61 -2.89 7.07
CA ALA A 359 4.71 -3.89 6.02
C ALA A 359 6.14 -3.93 5.43
N THR A 360 6.79 -2.79 5.43
CA THR A 360 8.05 -2.54 4.71
C THR A 360 9.05 -1.78 5.59
N PRO A 361 9.54 -2.37 6.71
CA PRO A 361 10.49 -1.72 7.61
C PRO A 361 11.91 -1.70 7.02
N PHE A 362 12.05 -0.98 5.89
CA PHE A 362 13.30 -0.84 5.16
C PHE A 362 13.80 0.60 5.19
N PHE A 363 15.10 0.78 5.14
CA PHE A 363 15.70 2.11 4.94
C PHE A 363 15.44 2.61 3.53
N LEU A 364 15.09 3.90 3.46
CA LEU A 364 14.82 4.60 2.21
C LEU A 364 16.11 5.22 1.66
N ARG A 365 16.13 5.46 0.35
CA ARG A 365 17.21 6.20 -0.31
C ARG A 365 17.36 7.59 0.29
N GLY A 366 18.60 7.98 0.57
CA GLY A 366 18.93 9.24 1.26
C GLY A 366 19.06 9.11 2.78
N SER A 367 18.77 7.93 3.35
CA SER A 367 18.90 7.67 4.79
C SER A 367 20.34 7.50 5.29
N GLY A 368 21.32 7.41 4.37
CA GLY A 368 22.71 7.06 4.67
C GLY A 368 22.95 5.55 4.90
N TYR A 369 21.89 4.75 4.79
CA TYR A 369 21.94 3.30 4.72
C TYR A 369 21.66 2.84 3.28
N GLU A 370 22.06 1.62 2.94
CA GLU A 370 21.71 1.04 1.65
C GLU A 370 20.20 0.93 1.49
N GLU A 371 19.67 1.52 0.40
CA GLU A 371 18.24 1.47 0.12
C GLU A 371 17.72 0.04 0.07
N GLY A 372 16.60 -0.22 0.73
CA GLY A 372 16.00 -1.56 0.79
C GLY A 372 16.63 -2.48 1.83
N THR A 373 17.58 -2.00 2.64
CA THR A 373 18.07 -2.76 3.79
C THR A 373 17.00 -2.81 4.87
N LEU A 374 16.72 -4.00 5.39
CA LEU A 374 15.77 -4.21 6.48
C LEU A 374 16.27 -3.53 7.78
N PHE A 375 15.37 -2.98 8.56
CA PHE A 375 15.71 -2.45 9.89
C PHE A 375 16.32 -3.54 10.77
N PRO A 376 17.50 -3.33 11.37
CA PRO A 376 18.20 -4.39 12.10
C PRO A 376 17.53 -4.79 13.41
N TRP A 377 16.52 -4.07 13.90
CA TRP A 377 15.74 -4.41 15.09
C TRP A 377 14.41 -5.12 14.76
N VAL A 378 14.25 -5.68 13.55
CA VAL A 378 13.09 -6.51 13.21
C VAL A 378 13.24 -7.89 13.84
N VAL A 379 12.20 -8.33 14.55
CA VAL A 379 12.18 -9.62 15.27
C VAL A 379 11.22 -10.64 14.67
N SER A 380 10.26 -10.19 13.88
CA SER A 380 9.24 -11.03 13.24
C SER A 380 9.00 -10.57 11.81
N ASP A 381 8.89 -11.50 10.89
CA ASP A 381 8.70 -11.26 9.45
C ASP A 381 7.57 -12.13 8.91
N PHE A 382 6.56 -11.48 8.37
CA PHE A 382 5.51 -12.08 7.55
C PHE A 382 5.37 -11.24 6.28
N ALA A 383 6.03 -11.69 5.22
CA ALA A 383 6.16 -10.96 3.96
C ALA A 383 4.88 -11.01 3.11
N LEU A 384 4.82 -10.17 2.06
CA LEU A 384 3.70 -10.17 1.12
C LEU A 384 3.51 -11.54 0.45
N ILE A 385 4.60 -12.24 0.14
CA ILE A 385 4.52 -13.58 -0.46
C ILE A 385 3.88 -14.59 0.50
N ASP A 386 4.23 -14.55 1.80
CA ASP A 386 3.59 -15.40 2.81
C ASP A 386 2.09 -15.10 2.92
N ALA A 387 1.73 -13.81 2.82
CA ALA A 387 0.32 -13.39 2.85
C ALA A 387 -0.45 -13.87 1.61
N ILE A 388 0.17 -13.94 0.43
CA ILE A 388 -0.41 -14.50 -0.79
C ILE A 388 -0.58 -16.02 -0.63
N GLU A 389 0.46 -16.73 -0.22
CA GLU A 389 0.44 -18.20 -0.04
C GLU A 389 -0.52 -18.66 1.07
N CYS A 390 -0.83 -17.79 2.04
CA CYS A 390 -1.87 -18.02 3.05
C CYS A 390 -3.25 -17.46 2.63
N GLY A 391 -3.36 -16.84 1.47
CA GLY A 391 -4.60 -16.24 0.99
C GLY A 391 -5.10 -15.04 1.82
N ILE A 392 -4.28 -14.44 2.68
CA ILE A 392 -4.67 -13.29 3.52
C ILE A 392 -4.92 -12.04 2.69
N VAL A 393 -4.31 -11.97 1.50
CA VAL A 393 -4.48 -10.89 0.52
C VAL A 393 -4.96 -11.44 -0.82
N LYS A 394 -5.45 -10.57 -1.69
CA LYS A 394 -5.72 -10.91 -3.08
C LYS A 394 -4.43 -11.30 -3.79
N VAL A 395 -4.55 -12.16 -4.78
CA VAL A 395 -3.45 -12.58 -5.64
C VAL A 395 -3.29 -11.54 -6.76
N PRO A 396 -2.16 -10.83 -6.85
CA PRO A 396 -1.93 -9.92 -7.95
C PRO A 396 -1.68 -10.70 -9.24
N ARG A 397 -2.41 -10.34 -10.30
CA ARG A 397 -2.18 -10.79 -11.67
C ARG A 397 -1.45 -9.70 -12.44
N VAL A 398 -0.39 -10.06 -13.09
CA VAL A 398 0.46 -9.15 -13.87
C VAL A 398 0.61 -9.65 -15.29
N PRO A 399 0.92 -8.78 -16.26
CA PRO A 399 1.31 -9.20 -17.61
C PRO A 399 2.56 -10.08 -17.54
N VAL A 400 2.48 -11.30 -18.07
CA VAL A 400 3.60 -12.27 -18.09
C VAL A 400 4.08 -12.53 -19.51
N ALA A 401 3.22 -12.36 -20.51
CA ALA A 401 3.55 -12.48 -21.92
C ALA A 401 2.72 -11.51 -22.76
N ASP A 402 3.27 -11.07 -23.86
CA ASP A 402 2.57 -10.31 -24.93
C ASP A 402 3.25 -10.55 -26.27
N ASP A 403 2.73 -9.98 -27.33
CA ASP A 403 3.26 -10.04 -28.70
C ASP A 403 4.17 -8.86 -29.05
N TRP A 404 4.62 -8.10 -28.05
CA TRP A 404 5.48 -6.94 -28.26
C TRP A 404 6.93 -7.36 -28.52
N VAL A 405 7.50 -6.84 -29.61
CA VAL A 405 8.80 -7.31 -30.15
C VAL A 405 10.00 -6.50 -29.61
N LYS A 406 9.76 -5.34 -28.99
CA LYS A 406 10.82 -4.38 -28.62
C LYS A 406 11.42 -4.56 -27.20
N GLY A 407 10.91 -5.44 -26.35
CA GLY A 407 11.33 -5.55 -24.97
C GLY A 407 11.49 -6.98 -24.45
N GLU A 408 12.25 -7.12 -23.37
CA GLU A 408 12.47 -8.41 -22.68
C GLU A 408 11.31 -8.77 -21.72
N LEU A 409 10.59 -7.75 -21.23
CA LEU A 409 9.40 -7.90 -20.39
C LEU A 409 8.15 -7.48 -21.16
N PRO A 410 6.97 -8.02 -20.80
CA PRO A 410 5.71 -7.53 -21.34
C PRO A 410 5.56 -6.02 -21.17
N ALA A 411 5.13 -5.31 -22.22
CA ALA A 411 5.10 -3.86 -22.28
C ALA A 411 4.33 -3.22 -21.13
N TYR A 412 3.21 -3.83 -20.72
CA TYR A 412 2.35 -3.29 -19.65
C TYR A 412 2.78 -3.71 -18.23
N ARG A 413 3.82 -4.53 -18.11
CA ARG A 413 4.35 -4.90 -16.80
C ARG A 413 5.23 -3.79 -16.21
N ASP A 414 6.09 -3.17 -17.02
CA ASP A 414 6.93 -2.01 -16.64
C ASP A 414 6.79 -0.90 -17.69
N ILE A 415 5.66 -0.22 -17.68
CA ILE A 415 5.32 0.80 -18.65
C ILE A 415 6.12 2.11 -18.46
N TRP A 416 6.59 2.40 -17.24
CA TRP A 416 7.22 3.67 -16.90
C TRP A 416 8.42 4.06 -17.78
N PRO A 417 9.36 3.17 -18.08
CA PRO A 417 10.46 3.50 -18.99
C PRO A 417 10.03 3.95 -20.38
N LEU A 418 8.88 3.45 -20.86
CA LEU A 418 8.36 3.75 -22.19
C LEU A 418 7.72 5.13 -22.27
N ILE A 419 7.06 5.56 -21.19
CA ILE A 419 6.21 6.76 -21.20
C ILE A 419 6.85 7.99 -20.55
N ARG A 420 7.84 7.84 -19.66
CA ARG A 420 8.38 8.92 -18.81
C ARG A 420 8.89 10.16 -19.54
N GLU A 421 9.41 9.99 -20.77
CA GLU A 421 9.96 11.11 -21.57
C GLU A 421 8.87 11.92 -22.26
N HIS A 422 7.69 11.32 -22.44
CA HIS A 422 6.53 11.92 -23.10
C HIS A 422 5.51 12.51 -22.11
N LEU A 423 5.75 12.38 -20.80
CA LEU A 423 4.86 12.86 -19.77
C LEU A 423 5.27 14.24 -19.22
N PRO A 424 4.31 15.08 -18.76
CA PRO A 424 4.58 16.40 -18.19
C PRO A 424 5.49 16.31 -16.96
N LYS A 425 6.48 17.23 -16.86
CA LYS A 425 7.39 17.31 -15.72
C LYS A 425 6.82 18.19 -14.61
N LYS A 426 7.20 17.89 -13.36
CA LYS A 426 6.82 18.67 -12.18
C LYS A 426 7.34 20.11 -12.28
N GLY A 427 6.48 21.10 -12.02
CA GLY A 427 6.91 22.49 -11.77
C GLY A 427 7.10 23.40 -13.00
N ARG A 428 6.85 22.98 -14.22
CA ARG A 428 6.83 23.86 -15.40
C ARG A 428 5.43 24.42 -15.62
N ARG A 429 5.19 25.68 -15.22
CA ARG A 429 3.92 26.40 -15.43
C ARG A 429 3.47 26.48 -16.90
N THR A 430 4.39 26.34 -17.85
CA THR A 430 4.15 26.39 -19.29
C THR A 430 3.61 25.09 -19.88
N GLU A 431 3.66 23.99 -19.13
CA GLU A 431 3.08 22.69 -19.49
C GLU A 431 1.77 22.40 -18.73
N ALA A 432 1.11 23.45 -18.19
CA ALA A 432 -0.26 23.30 -17.73
C ALA A 432 -1.07 22.71 -18.90
N VAL A 433 -1.75 21.60 -18.63
CA VAL A 433 -2.58 20.90 -19.61
C VAL A 433 -3.76 21.79 -19.98
N THR A 434 -3.48 22.74 -20.90
CA THR A 434 -4.47 23.63 -21.49
C THR A 434 -4.74 23.10 -22.90
N GLY A 435 -5.65 22.12 -23.00
CA GLY A 435 -5.97 21.52 -24.28
C GLY A 435 -6.52 20.11 -24.14
N GLU A 436 -6.68 19.43 -25.25
CA GLU A 436 -7.11 18.03 -25.30
C GLU A 436 -6.11 17.14 -24.54
N PRO A 437 -6.57 16.27 -23.62
CA PRO A 437 -5.70 15.39 -22.87
C PRO A 437 -5.16 14.27 -23.77
N ASN A 438 -3.94 14.43 -24.26
CA ASN A 438 -3.24 13.45 -25.08
C ASN A 438 -2.29 12.63 -24.22
N LEU A 439 -2.52 11.31 -24.16
CA LEU A 439 -1.64 10.37 -23.48
C LEU A 439 -0.59 9.80 -24.45
N PRO A 440 0.59 9.39 -23.95
CA PRO A 440 1.47 8.52 -24.71
C PRO A 440 0.74 7.25 -25.15
N THR A 441 1.02 6.79 -26.37
CA THR A 441 0.31 5.64 -26.98
C THR A 441 0.35 4.38 -26.12
N GLU A 442 1.48 4.12 -25.48
CA GLU A 442 1.65 2.95 -24.58
C GLU A 442 0.79 3.08 -23.33
N LEU A 443 0.65 4.28 -22.78
CA LEU A 443 -0.22 4.53 -21.63
C LEU A 443 -1.70 4.42 -22.00
N GLU A 444 -2.07 4.96 -23.14
CA GLU A 444 -3.43 4.84 -23.68
C GLU A 444 -3.79 3.36 -23.92
N GLY A 445 -2.89 2.59 -24.56
CA GLY A 445 -3.06 1.16 -24.78
C GLY A 445 -3.22 0.38 -23.46
N ALA A 446 -2.38 0.66 -22.46
CA ALA A 446 -2.47 0.03 -21.15
C ALA A 446 -3.80 0.36 -20.44
N LEU A 447 -4.22 1.63 -20.47
CA LEU A 447 -5.50 2.05 -19.91
C LEU A 447 -6.68 1.36 -20.57
N GLN A 448 -6.73 1.33 -21.91
CA GLN A 448 -7.80 0.68 -22.67
C GLN A 448 -7.84 -0.84 -22.41
N SER A 449 -6.69 -1.49 -22.40
CA SER A 449 -6.58 -2.93 -22.13
C SER A 449 -7.10 -3.27 -20.72
N LEU A 450 -6.61 -2.57 -19.70
CA LEU A 450 -7.01 -2.82 -18.33
C LEU A 450 -8.47 -2.40 -18.06
N TYR A 451 -8.94 -1.34 -18.70
CA TYR A 451 -10.35 -0.91 -18.67
C TYR A 451 -11.29 -1.95 -19.28
N SER A 452 -10.93 -2.54 -20.42
CA SER A 452 -11.74 -3.60 -21.06
C SER A 452 -11.88 -4.83 -20.14
N ASN A 453 -10.85 -5.11 -19.35
CA ASN A 453 -10.94 -6.15 -18.33
C ASN A 453 -11.84 -5.70 -17.16
N TYR A 454 -11.67 -4.46 -16.68
CA TYR A 454 -12.52 -3.88 -15.63
C TYR A 454 -14.01 -3.90 -15.99
N GLU A 455 -14.35 -3.58 -17.25
CA GLU A 455 -15.72 -3.60 -17.72
C GLU A 455 -16.38 -4.97 -17.52
N LYS A 456 -15.67 -6.07 -17.75
CA LYS A 456 -16.17 -7.43 -17.47
C LYS A 456 -16.48 -7.63 -15.99
N TYR A 457 -15.59 -7.19 -15.11
CA TYR A 457 -15.82 -7.26 -13.65
C TYR A 457 -17.00 -6.40 -13.22
N TYR A 458 -17.12 -5.21 -13.78
CA TYR A 458 -18.24 -4.31 -13.50
C TYR A 458 -19.58 -4.92 -13.96
N ARG A 459 -19.65 -5.49 -15.16
CA ARG A 459 -20.87 -6.14 -15.67
C ARG A 459 -21.27 -7.35 -14.84
N LEU A 460 -20.32 -8.13 -14.36
CA LEU A 460 -20.59 -9.24 -13.44
C LEU A 460 -21.15 -8.74 -12.10
N TRP A 461 -20.61 -7.65 -11.57
CA TRP A 461 -21.15 -7.02 -10.36
C TRP A 461 -22.55 -6.42 -10.61
N GLU A 462 -22.73 -5.72 -11.71
CA GLU A 462 -24.01 -5.11 -12.09
C GLU A 462 -25.13 -6.15 -12.25
N ALA A 463 -24.83 -7.31 -12.81
CA ALA A 463 -25.77 -8.43 -12.96
C ALA A 463 -26.07 -9.16 -11.65
N ASN A 464 -25.27 -8.96 -10.59
CA ASN A 464 -25.39 -9.67 -9.31
C ASN A 464 -26.19 -8.84 -8.30
N SER A 465 -27.52 -8.88 -8.41
CA SER A 465 -28.43 -8.18 -7.50
C SER A 465 -28.33 -8.68 -6.03
N GLU A 466 -27.96 -9.94 -5.82
CA GLU A 466 -27.76 -10.49 -4.47
C GLU A 466 -26.53 -9.86 -3.80
N ALA A 467 -25.43 -9.69 -4.55
CA ALA A 467 -24.25 -9.02 -4.05
C ALA A 467 -24.52 -7.55 -3.68
N GLN A 468 -25.25 -6.83 -4.54
CA GLN A 468 -25.65 -5.45 -4.28
C GLN A 468 -26.57 -5.34 -3.05
N SER A 469 -27.52 -6.24 -2.88
CA SER A 469 -28.40 -6.26 -1.70
C SER A 469 -27.65 -6.53 -0.39
N LYS A 470 -26.53 -7.25 -0.46
CA LYS A 470 -25.59 -7.46 0.66
C LYS A 470 -24.65 -6.29 0.89
N GLY A 471 -24.80 -5.17 0.16
CA GLY A 471 -23.99 -3.96 0.30
C GLY A 471 -22.63 -4.02 -0.39
N LEU A 472 -22.43 -4.91 -1.37
CA LEU A 472 -21.23 -4.91 -2.19
C LEU A 472 -21.29 -3.74 -3.19
N THR A 473 -20.29 -2.85 -3.09
CA THR A 473 -20.12 -1.69 -3.97
C THR A 473 -19.50 -2.09 -5.31
N PRO A 474 -19.50 -1.21 -6.33
CA PRO A 474 -18.80 -1.46 -7.57
C PRO A 474 -17.34 -1.82 -7.37
N PRO A 475 -16.72 -2.61 -8.26
CA PRO A 475 -15.28 -2.78 -8.29
C PRO A 475 -14.58 -1.44 -8.51
N VAL A 476 -13.39 -1.27 -7.94
CA VAL A 476 -12.64 -0.01 -8.00
C VAL A 476 -11.37 -0.18 -8.80
N PHE A 477 -11.14 0.75 -9.73
CA PHE A 477 -9.93 0.90 -10.52
C PHE A 477 -9.06 2.02 -9.93
N ILE A 478 -7.75 1.81 -9.84
CA ILE A 478 -6.81 2.78 -9.30
C ILE A 478 -5.73 3.12 -10.32
N VAL A 479 -5.45 4.41 -10.49
CA VAL A 479 -4.28 4.90 -11.21
C VAL A 479 -3.37 5.65 -10.26
N VAL A 480 -2.11 5.22 -10.16
CA VAL A 480 -1.10 5.85 -9.30
C VAL A 480 -0.08 6.58 -10.15
N CYS A 481 -0.10 7.91 -10.10
CA CYS A 481 0.75 8.80 -10.91
C CYS A 481 1.94 9.33 -10.10
N ASN A 482 2.98 9.77 -10.81
CA ASN A 482 4.20 10.28 -10.18
C ASN A 482 4.12 11.76 -9.74
N ASN A 483 3.26 12.57 -10.37
CA ASN A 483 3.09 13.99 -10.03
C ASN A 483 1.71 14.51 -10.42
N THR A 484 1.38 15.72 -9.95
CA THR A 484 0.07 16.36 -10.13
C THR A 484 -0.26 16.62 -11.61
N ASN A 485 0.71 16.98 -12.45
CA ASN A 485 0.46 17.25 -13.86
C ASN A 485 0.09 15.97 -14.61
N VAL A 486 0.77 14.87 -14.33
CA VAL A 486 0.45 13.55 -14.92
C VAL A 486 -0.90 13.07 -14.42
N SER A 487 -1.20 13.21 -13.12
CA SER A 487 -2.49 12.77 -12.59
C SER A 487 -3.66 13.57 -13.16
N LYS A 488 -3.47 14.90 -13.37
CA LYS A 488 -4.48 15.73 -14.03
C LYS A 488 -4.71 15.31 -15.48
N LEU A 489 -3.63 15.08 -16.24
CA LEU A 489 -3.69 14.63 -17.62
C LEU A 489 -4.46 13.29 -17.73
N VAL A 490 -4.13 12.32 -16.89
CA VAL A 490 -4.80 11.02 -16.86
C VAL A 490 -6.25 11.16 -16.38
N PHE A 491 -6.50 12.00 -15.38
CA PHE A 491 -7.86 12.26 -14.88
C PHE A 491 -8.76 12.86 -15.97
N ASP A 492 -8.29 13.88 -16.69
CA ASP A 492 -9.06 14.52 -17.75
C ASP A 492 -9.35 13.55 -18.91
N TYR A 493 -8.39 12.70 -19.25
CA TYR A 493 -8.59 11.64 -20.24
C TYR A 493 -9.67 10.65 -19.81
N ILE A 494 -9.67 10.24 -18.54
CA ILE A 494 -10.60 9.23 -17.99
C ILE A 494 -11.98 9.84 -17.70
N ALA A 495 -12.02 10.96 -16.98
CA ALA A 495 -13.24 11.49 -16.37
C ALA A 495 -13.97 12.52 -17.25
N GLY A 496 -13.25 13.14 -18.18
CA GLY A 496 -13.74 14.25 -18.99
C GLY A 496 -13.20 15.60 -18.53
N TRP A 497 -13.27 16.60 -19.39
CA TRP A 497 -12.65 17.92 -19.20
C TRP A 497 -13.43 19.05 -19.85
N GLU A 498 -13.10 20.29 -19.50
CA GLU A 498 -13.69 21.49 -20.08
C GLU A 498 -12.80 22.08 -21.17
N LYS A 499 -13.33 22.24 -22.36
CA LYS A 499 -12.67 22.86 -23.51
C LYS A 499 -13.16 24.26 -23.73
N THR A 500 -12.27 25.24 -23.62
CA THR A 500 -12.59 26.63 -24.00
C THR A 500 -12.46 26.77 -25.51
N LEU A 501 -13.55 27.16 -26.14
CA LEU A 501 -13.58 27.42 -27.59
C LEU A 501 -12.95 28.79 -27.91
N PRO A 502 -12.52 29.02 -29.15
CA PRO A 502 -12.03 30.33 -29.57
C PRO A 502 -13.02 31.49 -29.38
N THR A 503 -14.30 31.19 -29.28
CA THR A 503 -15.39 32.14 -28.96
C THR A 503 -15.41 32.58 -27.51
N GLY A 504 -14.66 31.92 -26.62
CA GLY A 504 -14.70 32.12 -25.17
C GLY A 504 -15.71 31.24 -24.43
N ASP A 505 -16.52 30.48 -25.15
CA ASP A 505 -17.47 29.54 -24.56
C ASP A 505 -16.74 28.29 -24.06
N THR A 506 -17.28 27.68 -22.98
CA THR A 506 -16.72 26.43 -22.43
C THR A 506 -17.66 25.27 -22.77
N VAL A 507 -17.10 24.23 -23.37
CA VAL A 507 -17.82 22.98 -23.71
C VAL A 507 -17.27 21.85 -22.86
N ILE A 508 -18.15 21.00 -22.37
CA ILE A 508 -17.78 19.80 -21.61
C ILE A 508 -17.49 18.68 -22.60
N VAL A 509 -16.33 18.03 -22.45
CA VAL A 509 -15.92 16.90 -23.29
C VAL A 509 -15.93 15.65 -22.40
N PRO A 510 -16.69 14.59 -22.79
CA PRO A 510 -16.71 13.33 -22.04
C PRO A 510 -15.35 12.65 -21.99
N GLY A 511 -15.11 11.91 -20.90
CA GLY A 511 -13.95 11.05 -20.79
C GLY A 511 -13.94 9.92 -21.81
N LYS A 512 -12.76 9.43 -22.14
CA LYS A 512 -12.59 8.34 -23.13
C LYS A 512 -13.01 6.97 -22.59
N LEU A 513 -13.21 6.83 -21.27
CA LEU A 513 -13.61 5.59 -20.61
C LEU A 513 -15.04 5.72 -20.05
N PRO A 514 -16.07 5.20 -20.74
CA PRO A 514 -17.48 5.51 -20.44
C PRO A 514 -17.91 5.24 -18.98
N LEU A 515 -17.53 4.09 -18.40
CA LEU A 515 -17.89 3.76 -17.01
C LEU A 515 -17.26 4.67 -15.96
N PHE A 516 -16.16 5.34 -16.33
CA PHE A 516 -15.39 6.23 -15.46
C PHE A 516 -15.67 7.71 -15.73
N SER A 517 -16.32 8.03 -16.85
CA SER A 517 -16.63 9.41 -17.20
C SER A 517 -17.50 10.07 -16.12
N ASN A 518 -17.13 11.30 -15.77
CA ASN A 518 -17.94 12.16 -14.89
C ASN A 518 -18.92 13.03 -15.68
N VAL A 519 -19.07 12.80 -16.98
CA VAL A 519 -20.00 13.51 -17.84
C VAL A 519 -21.20 12.61 -18.12
N ALA A 520 -22.41 13.18 -18.05
CA ALA A 520 -23.63 12.45 -18.34
C ALA A 520 -23.68 11.98 -19.80
N GLU A 521 -24.43 10.91 -20.06
CA GLU A 521 -24.52 10.30 -21.42
C GLU A 521 -24.92 11.29 -22.52
N ALA A 522 -25.69 12.33 -22.16
CA ALA A 522 -26.04 13.41 -23.11
C ALA A 522 -24.85 14.32 -23.49
N GLY A 523 -23.69 14.20 -22.81
CA GLY A 523 -22.47 14.94 -23.13
C GLY A 523 -22.46 16.42 -22.75
N GLU A 524 -23.54 16.96 -22.19
CA GLU A 524 -23.70 18.40 -21.93
C GLU A 524 -23.54 18.81 -20.48
N GLN A 525 -23.59 17.86 -19.57
CA GLN A 525 -23.57 18.11 -18.13
C GLN A 525 -22.70 17.11 -17.38
N TRP A 526 -22.14 17.58 -16.27
CA TRP A 526 -21.46 16.72 -15.32
C TRP A 526 -22.47 15.83 -14.58
N THR A 527 -22.07 14.59 -14.29
CA THR A 527 -22.89 13.69 -13.45
C THR A 527 -23.05 14.26 -12.05
N PRO A 528 -24.21 14.11 -11.40
CA PRO A 528 -24.42 14.57 -10.03
C PRO A 528 -23.52 13.86 -9.01
N ARG A 529 -23.05 12.69 -9.34
CA ARG A 529 -22.11 11.90 -8.53
C ARG A 529 -20.94 11.47 -9.42
N PRO A 530 -19.70 11.86 -9.08
CA PRO A 530 -18.55 11.50 -9.88
C PRO A 530 -18.29 9.99 -9.81
N ASN A 531 -17.98 9.40 -10.96
CA ASN A 531 -17.48 8.04 -11.07
C ASN A 531 -15.98 7.95 -10.78
N THR A 532 -15.25 9.03 -11.09
CA THR A 532 -13.81 9.14 -10.93
C THR A 532 -13.45 10.34 -10.05
N ILE A 533 -12.50 10.15 -9.14
CA ILE A 533 -11.96 11.23 -8.31
C ILE A 533 -10.45 11.36 -8.50
N LEU A 534 -9.97 12.60 -8.37
CA LEU A 534 -8.54 12.94 -8.32
C LEU A 534 -8.13 13.23 -6.87
N VAL A 535 -7.01 12.65 -6.44
CA VAL A 535 -6.55 12.76 -5.05
C VAL A 535 -5.06 13.06 -4.99
N ASP A 536 -4.68 14.08 -4.22
CA ASP A 536 -3.30 14.28 -3.78
C ASP A 536 -3.10 13.65 -2.40
N SER A 537 -2.49 12.48 -2.39
CA SER A 537 -2.34 11.68 -1.18
C SER A 537 -1.48 12.35 -0.12
N GLN A 538 -0.41 13.04 -0.51
CA GLN A 538 0.51 13.68 0.46
C GLN A 538 -0.17 14.80 1.23
N GLN A 539 -0.95 15.62 0.55
CA GLN A 539 -1.66 16.73 1.20
C GLN A 539 -2.77 16.25 2.14
N LEU A 540 -3.48 15.18 1.76
CA LEU A 540 -4.49 14.59 2.62
C LEU A 540 -3.91 13.95 3.89
N GLU A 541 -2.68 13.44 3.84
CA GLU A 541 -2.01 12.80 4.98
C GLU A 541 -1.42 13.80 5.97
N SER A 542 -0.75 14.82 5.48
CA SER A 542 -0.07 15.82 6.32
C SER A 542 -1.06 16.68 7.12
N GLY A 543 -2.29 16.82 6.64
CA GLY A 543 -3.24 17.80 7.19
C GLY A 543 -2.84 19.24 6.89
N GLU A 544 -1.88 19.45 5.99
CA GLU A 544 -1.56 20.76 5.44
C GLU A 544 -2.68 21.22 4.50
N ALA A 545 -2.88 22.53 4.41
CA ALA A 545 -3.86 23.07 3.48
C ALA A 545 -3.56 22.63 2.04
N MET A 546 -4.58 22.18 1.32
CA MET A 546 -4.42 21.80 -0.08
C MET A 546 -3.84 22.98 -0.88
N SER A 547 -2.97 22.67 -1.83
CA SER A 547 -2.43 23.69 -2.74
C SER A 547 -3.58 24.36 -3.52
N ASP A 548 -3.45 25.65 -3.78
CA ASP A 548 -4.46 26.40 -4.54
C ASP A 548 -4.67 25.82 -5.95
N ASP A 549 -3.64 25.22 -6.53
CA ASP A 549 -3.72 24.55 -7.83
C ASP A 549 -4.58 23.28 -7.74
N PHE A 550 -4.41 22.48 -6.68
CA PHE A 550 -5.22 21.27 -6.48
C PHE A 550 -6.69 21.62 -6.15
N LYS A 551 -6.93 22.65 -5.33
CA LYS A 551 -8.29 23.13 -5.05
C LYS A 551 -9.04 23.55 -6.31
N LYS A 552 -8.35 24.19 -7.25
CA LYS A 552 -8.94 24.55 -8.56
C LYS A 552 -9.26 23.31 -9.38
N ILE A 553 -8.39 22.31 -9.36
CA ILE A 553 -8.56 21.05 -10.09
C ILE A 553 -9.76 20.25 -9.54
N ALA A 554 -9.87 20.15 -8.23
CA ALA A 554 -10.90 19.35 -7.55
C ALA A 554 -12.16 20.16 -7.13
N ALA A 555 -12.24 21.44 -7.51
CA ALA A 555 -13.32 22.35 -7.04
C ALA A 555 -14.73 21.83 -7.36
N ARG A 556 -14.88 21.17 -8.49
CA ARG A 556 -16.15 20.60 -8.92
C ARG A 556 -16.54 19.42 -8.04
N GLU A 557 -15.65 18.46 -7.88
CA GLU A 557 -15.87 17.26 -7.06
C GLU A 557 -16.17 17.63 -5.62
N ILE A 558 -15.46 18.60 -5.08
CA ILE A 558 -15.70 19.14 -3.73
C ILE A 558 -17.13 19.71 -3.63
N LYS A 559 -17.58 20.47 -4.64
CA LYS A 559 -18.93 21.04 -4.65
C LYS A 559 -20.02 19.96 -4.69
N GLU A 560 -19.83 18.94 -5.51
CA GLU A 560 -20.74 17.81 -5.67
C GLU A 560 -20.83 16.99 -4.38
N PHE A 561 -19.71 16.68 -3.74
CA PHE A 561 -19.69 15.97 -2.47
C PHE A 561 -20.29 16.78 -1.31
N LYS A 562 -20.11 18.09 -1.27
CA LYS A 562 -20.80 18.95 -0.29
C LYS A 562 -22.32 18.89 -0.46
N ALA A 563 -22.80 18.88 -1.70
CA ALA A 563 -24.23 18.73 -1.99
C ALA A 563 -24.76 17.36 -1.50
N GLU A 564 -24.03 16.30 -1.77
CA GLU A 564 -24.39 14.96 -1.31
C GLU A 564 -24.31 14.81 0.22
N TYR A 565 -23.31 15.41 0.86
CA TYR A 565 -23.17 15.42 2.32
C TYR A 565 -24.40 16.06 3.00
N ARG A 566 -24.90 17.19 2.46
CA ARG A 566 -26.12 17.83 2.97
C ARG A 566 -27.34 16.92 2.87
N LEU A 567 -27.46 16.15 1.78
CA LEU A 567 -28.55 15.20 1.58
C LEU A 567 -28.47 14.00 2.53
N ARG A 568 -27.27 13.46 2.75
CA ARG A 568 -27.07 12.26 3.58
C ARG A 568 -27.05 12.53 5.08
N PHE A 569 -26.68 13.72 5.49
CA PHE A 569 -26.53 14.11 6.89
C PHE A 569 -27.34 15.39 7.20
N PRO A 570 -28.67 15.34 7.11
CA PRO A 570 -29.51 16.50 7.41
C PRO A 570 -29.26 16.98 8.86
N GLY A 571 -29.01 18.27 9.02
CA GLY A 571 -28.66 18.88 10.31
C GLY A 571 -27.19 19.02 10.63
N ARG A 572 -26.30 18.52 9.75
CA ARG A 572 -24.86 18.84 9.80
C ARG A 572 -24.53 19.93 8.77
N ASP A 573 -23.75 20.90 9.20
CA ASP A 573 -23.30 21.98 8.32
C ASP A 573 -22.17 21.49 7.40
N ALA A 574 -22.48 21.34 6.10
CA ALA A 574 -21.49 20.94 5.11
C ALA A 574 -20.49 22.07 4.78
N ASP A 575 -20.86 23.33 5.09
CA ASP A 575 -19.97 24.48 4.84
C ASP A 575 -18.93 24.66 5.95
N ALA A 576 -19.19 24.07 7.13
CA ALA A 576 -18.21 23.96 8.21
C ALA A 576 -17.13 22.91 7.94
N LEU A 577 -17.29 22.03 6.94
CA LEU A 577 -16.27 21.09 6.51
C LEU A 577 -15.24 21.80 5.62
N GLU A 578 -13.98 21.67 5.96
CA GLU A 578 -12.92 22.02 5.04
C GLU A 578 -12.94 21.07 3.83
N ASP A 579 -12.60 21.59 2.65
CA ASP A 579 -12.58 20.81 1.41
C ASP A 579 -11.70 19.56 1.51
N GLN A 580 -10.65 19.67 2.30
CA GLN A 580 -9.72 18.61 2.61
C GLN A 580 -10.35 17.49 3.46
N ASP A 581 -11.18 17.86 4.46
CA ASP A 581 -11.87 16.88 5.29
C ASP A 581 -12.90 16.08 4.48
N LEU A 582 -13.57 16.76 3.55
CA LEU A 582 -14.53 16.13 2.66
C LEU A 582 -13.88 15.13 1.71
N LEU A 583 -12.79 15.50 1.04
CA LEU A 583 -12.06 14.59 0.15
C LEU A 583 -11.50 13.39 0.93
N ARG A 584 -11.03 13.63 2.16
CA ARG A 584 -10.58 12.56 3.05
C ARG A 584 -11.72 11.60 3.41
N GLU A 585 -12.91 12.11 3.71
CA GLU A 585 -14.09 11.28 3.99
C GLU A 585 -14.50 10.46 2.77
N VAL A 586 -14.52 11.05 1.58
CA VAL A 586 -14.80 10.32 0.34
C VAL A 586 -13.79 9.21 0.13
N MET A 587 -12.49 9.51 0.23
CA MET A 587 -11.42 8.52 0.07
C MET A 587 -11.53 7.37 1.06
N ASN A 588 -11.79 7.66 2.32
CA ASN A 588 -11.92 6.66 3.37
C ASN A 588 -13.17 5.78 3.24
N THR A 589 -14.11 6.21 2.42
CA THR A 589 -15.40 5.54 2.23
C THR A 589 -15.58 4.93 0.85
N VAL A 590 -14.58 5.01 -0.04
CA VAL A 590 -14.56 4.26 -1.31
C VAL A 590 -14.77 2.77 -1.02
N GLY A 591 -15.70 2.16 -1.71
CA GLY A 591 -16.03 0.74 -1.54
C GLY A 591 -16.88 0.44 -0.28
N LYS A 592 -17.49 1.44 0.37
CA LYS A 592 -18.35 1.26 1.55
C LYS A 592 -19.77 1.69 1.23
N ALA A 593 -20.71 0.74 1.23
CA ALA A 593 -22.12 1.00 0.99
C ALA A 593 -22.71 2.01 1.99
N GLY A 594 -23.61 2.88 1.52
CA GLY A 594 -24.25 3.92 2.33
C GLY A 594 -23.33 5.09 2.69
N LYS A 595 -22.11 5.18 2.13
CA LYS A 595 -21.16 6.26 2.39
C LYS A 595 -20.91 7.11 1.14
N LEU A 596 -20.25 8.25 1.30
CA LEU A 596 -20.01 9.20 0.21
C LEU A 596 -19.24 8.59 -0.96
N GLY A 597 -18.27 7.72 -0.69
CA GLY A 597 -17.44 7.08 -1.70
C GLY A 597 -18.02 5.80 -2.33
N GLU A 598 -19.27 5.42 -2.03
CA GLU A 598 -19.84 4.13 -2.49
C GLU A 598 -19.91 3.97 -4.02
N GLN A 599 -20.12 5.09 -4.76
CA GLN A 599 -20.30 5.10 -6.21
C GLN A 599 -18.98 5.25 -6.98
N ILE A 600 -17.88 5.51 -6.29
CA ILE A 600 -16.58 5.72 -6.94
C ILE A 600 -16.12 4.42 -7.60
N LYS A 601 -15.86 4.50 -8.90
CA LYS A 601 -15.38 3.40 -9.74
C LYS A 601 -13.90 3.53 -10.06
N CYS A 602 -13.38 4.76 -10.13
CA CYS A 602 -11.99 5.03 -10.45
C CYS A 602 -11.38 6.09 -9.48
N VAL A 603 -10.15 5.86 -9.06
CA VAL A 603 -9.37 6.79 -8.24
C VAL A 603 -8.06 7.07 -8.95
N VAL A 604 -7.84 8.32 -9.33
CA VAL A 604 -6.55 8.80 -9.85
C VAL A 604 -5.82 9.49 -8.70
N SER A 605 -4.66 8.95 -8.33
CA SER A 605 -3.90 9.42 -7.17
C SER A 605 -2.53 9.95 -7.58
N VAL A 606 -2.11 11.06 -6.95
CA VAL A 606 -0.74 11.54 -7.02
C VAL A 606 0.08 10.83 -5.95
N SER A 607 1.24 10.33 -6.31
CA SER A 607 2.12 9.58 -5.42
C SER A 607 1.54 8.23 -5.00
N MET A 608 1.72 7.82 -3.78
CA MET A 608 1.12 6.60 -3.25
C MET A 608 -0.30 6.90 -2.77
N LEU A 609 -1.17 5.91 -2.86
CA LEU A 609 -2.45 5.97 -2.17
C LEU A 609 -2.22 6.30 -0.69
N THR A 610 -3.07 7.14 -0.12
CA THR A 610 -2.93 7.58 1.27
C THR A 610 -2.69 6.40 2.19
N GLU A 611 -1.69 6.49 3.02
CA GLU A 611 -1.50 5.54 4.10
C GLU A 611 -2.78 5.52 4.96
N GLY A 612 -3.24 4.31 5.27
CA GLY A 612 -4.54 4.16 5.94
C GLY A 612 -5.73 3.93 5.01
N TRP A 613 -5.62 4.09 3.70
CA TRP A 613 -6.69 3.74 2.78
C TRP A 613 -6.99 2.23 2.81
N ASP A 614 -8.28 1.89 2.86
CA ASP A 614 -8.76 0.56 3.23
C ASP A 614 -9.97 0.14 2.39
N ALA A 615 -9.80 0.17 1.06
CA ALA A 615 -10.82 -0.32 0.15
C ALA A 615 -10.54 -1.77 -0.25
N ASN A 616 -11.47 -2.66 0.07
CA ASN A 616 -11.41 -4.07 -0.31
C ASN A 616 -12.04 -4.35 -1.69
N SER A 617 -12.77 -3.39 -2.24
CA SER A 617 -13.39 -3.45 -3.57
C SER A 617 -12.43 -3.20 -4.74
N VAL A 618 -11.15 -2.93 -4.48
CA VAL A 618 -10.15 -2.72 -5.53
C VAL A 618 -9.90 -4.00 -6.31
N THR A 619 -10.01 -3.90 -7.64
CA THR A 619 -9.80 -5.02 -8.55
C THR A 619 -8.74 -4.74 -9.62
N HIS A 620 -8.46 -3.46 -9.91
CA HIS A 620 -7.54 -3.07 -10.97
C HIS A 620 -6.61 -1.96 -10.50
N ILE A 621 -5.33 -2.06 -10.82
CA ILE A 621 -4.29 -1.10 -10.45
C ILE A 621 -3.41 -0.82 -11.66
N LEU A 622 -3.24 0.47 -12.00
CA LEU A 622 -2.30 0.94 -13.00
C LEU A 622 -1.25 1.85 -12.36
N GLY A 623 0.01 1.48 -12.48
CA GLY A 623 1.15 2.29 -12.03
C GLY A 623 1.69 3.16 -13.16
N VAL A 624 1.59 4.50 -13.01
CA VAL A 624 2.12 5.51 -13.95
C VAL A 624 3.24 6.28 -13.24
N ARG A 625 4.23 5.53 -12.75
CA ARG A 625 5.40 6.07 -12.03
C ARG A 625 6.56 5.07 -12.01
N ALA A 626 7.74 5.55 -11.60
CA ALA A 626 8.87 4.66 -11.35
C ALA A 626 8.61 3.78 -10.10
N PHE A 627 8.85 2.49 -10.23
CA PHE A 627 8.86 1.51 -9.14
C PHE A 627 10.28 0.93 -9.03
N GLY A 628 11.17 1.67 -8.38
CA GLY A 628 12.58 1.31 -8.27
C GLY A 628 12.91 0.34 -7.15
N THR A 629 11.99 0.11 -6.19
CA THR A 629 12.26 -0.68 -4.99
C THR A 629 11.10 -1.58 -4.62
N GLN A 630 11.40 -2.68 -3.92
CA GLN A 630 10.42 -3.57 -3.30
C GLN A 630 9.41 -2.78 -2.44
N LEU A 631 9.93 -1.85 -1.64
CA LEU A 631 9.15 -0.99 -0.77
C LEU A 631 8.00 -0.30 -1.52
N LEU A 632 8.30 0.39 -2.62
CA LEU A 632 7.30 1.13 -3.39
C LEU A 632 6.26 0.21 -4.03
N CYS A 633 6.69 -0.93 -4.55
CA CYS A 633 5.77 -1.92 -5.11
C CYS A 633 4.83 -2.47 -4.05
N GLU A 634 5.33 -2.90 -2.90
CA GLU A 634 4.51 -3.47 -1.82
C GLU A 634 3.55 -2.43 -1.22
N GLN A 635 3.98 -1.17 -1.11
CA GLN A 635 3.13 -0.10 -0.58
C GLN A 635 1.95 0.24 -1.48
N VAL A 636 2.18 0.35 -2.78
CA VAL A 636 1.12 0.68 -3.75
C VAL A 636 0.16 -0.50 -3.92
N VAL A 637 0.71 -1.66 -4.22
CA VAL A 637 -0.10 -2.84 -4.54
C VAL A 637 -0.74 -3.44 -3.30
N GLY A 638 -0.01 -3.51 -2.19
CA GLY A 638 -0.52 -4.09 -0.95
C GLY A 638 -1.81 -3.45 -0.44
N ARG A 639 -2.04 -2.16 -0.72
CA ARG A 639 -3.29 -1.48 -0.36
C ARG A 639 -4.47 -1.93 -1.21
N GLY A 640 -4.25 -2.24 -2.49
CA GLY A 640 -5.26 -2.77 -3.40
C GLY A 640 -5.51 -4.28 -3.26
N LEU A 641 -4.65 -5.00 -2.52
CA LEU A 641 -4.77 -6.44 -2.35
C LEU A 641 -5.64 -6.87 -1.17
N ARG A 642 -6.38 -5.98 -0.53
CA ARG A 642 -7.30 -6.38 0.55
C ARG A 642 -8.45 -7.20 -0.01
N ARG A 643 -8.68 -8.36 0.60
CA ARG A 643 -9.75 -9.25 0.18
C ARG A 643 -11.12 -8.84 0.71
N MET A 644 -12.14 -9.31 0.02
CA MET A 644 -13.53 -9.03 0.35
C MET A 644 -14.10 -10.09 1.32
N SER A 645 -13.72 -11.35 1.16
CA SER A 645 -14.25 -12.47 1.92
C SER A 645 -13.17 -13.17 2.75
N TYR A 646 -13.49 -13.50 3.99
CA TYR A 646 -12.66 -14.30 4.90
C TYR A 646 -13.33 -15.65 5.21
N ALA A 647 -14.23 -16.13 4.35
CA ALA A 647 -14.81 -17.46 4.45
C ALA A 647 -13.78 -18.50 4.00
N THR A 648 -13.65 -19.57 4.78
CA THR A 648 -12.79 -20.70 4.44
C THR A 648 -13.57 -21.78 3.71
N ASN A 649 -12.90 -22.45 2.77
CA ASN A 649 -13.42 -23.66 2.14
C ASN A 649 -13.34 -24.87 3.10
N PRO A 650 -13.86 -26.04 2.70
CA PRO A 650 -13.82 -27.26 3.54
C PRO A 650 -12.41 -27.71 3.94
N GLN A 651 -11.38 -27.31 3.19
CA GLN A 651 -9.97 -27.58 3.50
C GLN A 651 -9.36 -26.59 4.50
N GLY A 652 -10.12 -25.59 4.96
CA GLY A 652 -9.66 -24.56 5.88
C GLY A 652 -8.78 -23.48 5.23
N LEU A 653 -8.78 -23.39 3.90
CA LEU A 653 -8.08 -22.39 3.10
C LEU A 653 -9.05 -21.28 2.65
N PHE A 654 -8.54 -20.12 2.35
CA PHE A 654 -9.31 -19.07 1.66
C PHE A 654 -9.38 -19.35 0.16
N GLU A 655 -10.52 -19.04 -0.45
CA GLU A 655 -10.61 -19.03 -1.92
C GLU A 655 -9.81 -17.86 -2.50
N PRO A 656 -9.14 -18.04 -3.65
CA PRO A 656 -8.37 -16.97 -4.26
C PRO A 656 -9.26 -15.82 -4.74
N GLU A 657 -8.90 -14.61 -4.39
CA GLU A 657 -9.42 -13.37 -4.97
C GLU A 657 -8.28 -12.70 -5.73
N TYR A 658 -8.57 -12.05 -6.85
CA TYR A 658 -7.55 -11.50 -7.73
C TYR A 658 -7.62 -9.98 -7.84
N ALA A 659 -6.46 -9.36 -8.13
CA ALA A 659 -6.36 -7.97 -8.55
C ALA A 659 -5.45 -7.88 -9.78
N GLU A 660 -5.94 -7.23 -10.83
CA GLU A 660 -5.21 -7.03 -12.08
C GLU A 660 -4.26 -5.82 -11.94
N VAL A 661 -2.97 -5.99 -12.23
CA VAL A 661 -1.95 -4.98 -11.95
C VAL A 661 -1.08 -4.73 -13.18
N TYR A 662 -1.15 -3.52 -13.71
CA TYR A 662 -0.27 -3.04 -14.79
C TYR A 662 0.69 -1.97 -14.28
N GLY A 663 1.83 -1.83 -14.94
CA GLY A 663 2.81 -0.79 -14.64
C GLY A 663 3.59 -0.95 -13.34
N VAL A 664 3.52 -2.14 -12.71
CA VAL A 664 4.28 -2.47 -11.50
C VAL A 664 5.13 -3.71 -11.77
N PRO A 665 6.45 -3.58 -11.87
CA PRO A 665 7.31 -4.66 -12.34
C PRO A 665 7.45 -5.85 -11.39
N PHE A 666 7.19 -5.68 -10.10
CA PHE A 666 7.38 -6.72 -9.06
C PHE A 666 8.74 -7.43 -9.13
N SER A 667 9.79 -6.66 -9.38
CA SER A 667 11.14 -7.19 -9.58
C SER A 667 11.76 -7.92 -8.37
N PHE A 668 11.10 -7.82 -7.22
CA PHE A 668 11.49 -8.49 -5.97
C PHE A 668 10.77 -9.82 -5.74
N ILE A 669 9.70 -10.09 -6.47
CA ILE A 669 9.06 -11.39 -6.52
C ILE A 669 9.47 -12.01 -7.85
N PRO A 670 10.25 -13.09 -7.85
CA PRO A 670 10.63 -13.73 -9.09
C PRO A 670 9.38 -14.21 -9.82
N CYS A 671 9.27 -13.83 -11.07
CA CYS A 671 8.21 -14.32 -11.94
C CYS A 671 8.85 -15.10 -13.06
N SER A 672 8.44 -16.34 -13.25
CA SER A 672 8.80 -17.08 -14.44
C SER A 672 8.20 -16.37 -15.66
N GLY A 673 9.01 -16.15 -16.69
CA GLY A 673 8.58 -15.51 -17.94
C GLY A 673 9.56 -14.55 -18.59
N SER A 674 10.62 -14.14 -17.88
CA SER A 674 11.73 -13.40 -18.47
C SER A 674 12.84 -14.34 -18.94
N ASN A 675 12.52 -15.30 -19.83
CA ASN A 675 13.57 -16.04 -20.51
C ASN A 675 14.07 -15.17 -21.67
N PRO A 676 15.32 -14.68 -21.70
CA PRO A 676 15.87 -13.88 -22.77
C PRO A 676 15.98 -14.64 -24.11
N ASN A 677 15.78 -15.95 -24.08
CA ASN A 677 15.67 -16.79 -25.28
C ASN A 677 14.31 -17.50 -25.28
N PRO A 678 13.28 -16.92 -25.90
CA PRO A 678 12.01 -17.64 -26.07
C PRO A 678 12.31 -18.95 -26.77
N LYS A 679 11.97 -20.08 -26.15
CA LYS A 679 11.98 -21.36 -26.82
C LYS A 679 11.14 -21.22 -28.08
N PRO A 680 11.61 -21.69 -29.24
CA PRO A 680 10.81 -21.63 -30.45
C PRO A 680 9.43 -22.24 -30.16
N GLY A 681 8.38 -21.48 -30.48
CA GLY A 681 7.00 -21.91 -30.27
C GLY A 681 6.77 -23.28 -30.92
N PRO A 682 5.76 -24.04 -30.48
CA PRO A 682 5.45 -25.32 -31.07
C PRO A 682 5.34 -25.15 -32.57
N THR A 683 5.97 -26.06 -33.31
CA THR A 683 5.98 -26.02 -34.78
C THR A 683 4.54 -25.85 -35.26
N PRO A 684 4.23 -24.80 -36.05
CA PRO A 684 2.86 -24.54 -36.45
C PRO A 684 2.32 -25.73 -37.24
N THR A 685 1.22 -26.30 -36.76
CA THR A 685 0.54 -27.40 -37.43
C THR A 685 -0.25 -26.80 -38.60
N ARG A 686 0.08 -27.18 -39.82
CA ARG A 686 -0.66 -26.76 -40.99
C ARG A 686 -2.03 -27.42 -40.99
N VAL A 687 -3.08 -26.65 -40.78
CA VAL A 687 -4.47 -27.09 -40.95
C VAL A 687 -4.90 -26.77 -42.36
N ARG A 688 -5.33 -27.77 -43.14
CA ARG A 688 -5.86 -27.60 -44.51
C ARG A 688 -7.04 -28.51 -44.76
N ALA A 689 -7.93 -28.11 -45.63
CA ALA A 689 -8.94 -28.99 -46.16
C ALA A 689 -8.25 -30.09 -46.98
N LEU A 690 -8.73 -31.33 -46.85
CA LEU A 690 -8.24 -32.49 -47.59
C LEU A 690 -9.22 -32.80 -48.69
N GLU A 691 -8.73 -33.00 -49.91
CA GLU A 691 -9.56 -33.30 -51.09
C GLU A 691 -10.31 -34.62 -50.93
N ASP A 692 -9.77 -35.61 -50.28
CA ASP A 692 -10.38 -36.90 -49.96
C ASP A 692 -11.49 -36.80 -48.91
N ARG A 693 -11.66 -35.62 -48.28
CA ARG A 693 -12.69 -35.33 -47.26
C ARG A 693 -13.76 -34.34 -47.70
N LEU A 694 -13.91 -34.08 -48.99
CA LEU A 694 -14.91 -33.18 -49.58
C LEU A 694 -16.36 -33.49 -49.10
N ALA A 695 -16.66 -34.74 -48.82
CA ALA A 695 -17.95 -35.16 -48.27
C ALA A 695 -18.24 -34.56 -46.85
N CYS A 696 -17.21 -34.05 -46.17
CA CYS A 696 -17.32 -33.39 -44.87
C CYS A 696 -17.33 -31.88 -45.00
N GLU A 697 -17.41 -31.32 -46.22
CA GLU A 697 -17.44 -29.86 -46.45
C GLU A 697 -18.71 -29.27 -45.83
N ILE A 698 -18.53 -28.27 -45.01
CA ILE A 698 -19.62 -27.47 -44.46
C ILE A 698 -19.73 -26.21 -45.28
N THR A 699 -20.80 -26.08 -46.02
CA THR A 699 -21.10 -24.89 -46.82
C THR A 699 -22.13 -24.01 -46.11
N PHE A 700 -21.87 -22.72 -46.10
CA PHE A 700 -22.78 -21.70 -45.60
C PHE A 700 -22.83 -20.52 -46.56
N PRO A 701 -23.93 -19.74 -46.56
CA PRO A 701 -24.08 -18.63 -47.51
C PRO A 701 -22.94 -17.63 -47.41
N ARG A 702 -22.35 -17.22 -48.51
CA ARG A 702 -21.37 -16.15 -48.57
C ARG A 702 -22.12 -14.84 -48.37
N VAL A 703 -22.05 -14.32 -47.13
CA VAL A 703 -22.62 -13.01 -46.84
C VAL A 703 -21.70 -11.94 -47.44
N THR A 704 -22.17 -11.18 -48.39
CA THR A 704 -21.42 -10.11 -49.07
C THR A 704 -21.53 -8.78 -48.32
N GLY A 705 -22.43 -8.66 -47.34
CA GLY A 705 -22.60 -7.49 -46.50
C GLY A 705 -23.87 -7.58 -45.67
N TYR A 706 -23.89 -6.83 -44.58
CA TYR A 706 -25.08 -6.59 -43.77
C TYR A 706 -25.52 -5.15 -43.98
N ARG A 707 -26.81 -4.94 -44.21
CA ARG A 707 -27.40 -3.60 -44.23
C ARG A 707 -28.27 -3.46 -43.00
N TYR A 708 -27.94 -2.52 -42.18
CA TYR A 708 -28.82 -2.09 -41.10
C TYR A 708 -29.68 -0.93 -41.66
N ASP A 709 -30.96 -1.07 -41.66
CA ASP A 709 -31.87 0.07 -41.84
C ASP A 709 -31.96 0.81 -40.52
N LEU A 710 -31.16 1.85 -40.39
CA LEU A 710 -31.25 2.76 -39.24
C LEU A 710 -32.41 3.72 -39.47
N PRO A 711 -33.30 3.91 -38.50
CA PRO A 711 -34.37 4.92 -38.63
C PRO A 711 -33.72 6.31 -38.67
N ALA A 712 -33.95 7.02 -39.74
CA ALA A 712 -33.85 8.44 -40.06
C ALA A 712 -32.70 9.32 -39.50
N GLU A 713 -31.95 8.90 -38.50
CA GLU A 713 -30.81 9.66 -37.96
C GLU A 713 -29.51 9.19 -38.66
N ARG A 714 -28.97 10.06 -39.52
CA ARG A 714 -27.67 9.84 -40.14
C ARG A 714 -26.56 10.30 -39.21
N LEU A 715 -25.80 9.37 -38.65
CA LEU A 715 -24.48 9.68 -38.08
C LEU A 715 -23.59 10.19 -39.24
N THR A 716 -23.21 11.45 -39.20
CA THR A 716 -22.20 12.01 -40.07
C THR A 716 -20.88 12.08 -39.32
N VAL A 717 -19.88 11.36 -39.78
CA VAL A 717 -18.52 11.42 -39.24
C VAL A 717 -17.63 12.12 -40.26
N ASN A 718 -16.98 13.21 -39.84
CA ASN A 718 -15.94 13.87 -40.64
C ASN A 718 -14.58 13.36 -40.14
N PHE A 719 -13.95 12.51 -40.91
CA PHE A 719 -12.59 12.06 -40.62
C PHE A 719 -11.58 13.13 -41.05
N SER A 720 -10.77 13.60 -40.11
CA SER A 720 -9.61 14.46 -40.33
C SER A 720 -8.31 13.63 -40.34
N ALA A 721 -7.17 14.31 -40.50
CA ALA A 721 -5.87 13.67 -40.34
C ALA A 721 -5.69 13.09 -38.94
N ASP A 722 -6.27 13.76 -37.93
CA ASP A 722 -6.20 13.38 -36.49
C ASP A 722 -7.11 12.18 -36.17
N SER A 723 -8.00 11.79 -37.11
CA SER A 723 -8.83 10.59 -36.94
C SER A 723 -8.10 9.31 -37.38
N ARG A 724 -6.82 9.41 -37.76
CA ARG A 724 -6.00 8.27 -38.17
C ARG A 724 -5.12 7.86 -37.00
N MET A 725 -5.31 6.63 -36.55
CA MET A 725 -4.40 5.98 -35.59
C MET A 725 -3.69 4.83 -36.30
N ALA A 726 -2.37 4.89 -36.40
CA ALA A 726 -1.55 3.79 -36.87
C ALA A 726 -1.05 3.01 -35.67
N ILE A 727 -1.51 1.78 -35.53
CA ILE A 727 -1.08 0.86 -34.46
C ILE A 727 -0.23 -0.23 -35.11
N SER A 728 0.94 -0.48 -34.52
CA SER A 728 1.82 -1.57 -34.92
C SER A 728 2.10 -2.46 -33.71
N THR A 729 2.15 -3.77 -33.90
CA THR A 729 2.60 -4.72 -32.86
C THR A 729 4.03 -4.46 -32.40
N ALA A 730 4.78 -3.68 -33.19
CA ALA A 730 6.09 -3.17 -32.81
C ALA A 730 6.03 -2.02 -31.78
N ASP A 731 4.90 -1.34 -31.66
CA ASP A 731 4.70 -0.18 -30.79
C ASP A 731 3.85 -0.51 -29.56
N LEU A 732 2.88 -1.42 -29.71
CA LEU A 732 1.97 -1.85 -28.65
C LEU A 732 1.75 -3.36 -28.72
N PRO A 733 1.60 -4.04 -27.57
CA PRO A 733 1.14 -5.42 -27.58
C PRO A 733 -0.32 -5.49 -28.00
N THR A 734 -0.64 -6.43 -28.88
CA THR A 734 -2.02 -6.74 -29.28
C THR A 734 -2.61 -7.87 -28.44
N ARG A 735 -1.76 -8.60 -27.71
CA ARG A 735 -2.14 -9.67 -26.77
C ARG A 735 -1.31 -9.57 -25.52
N THR A 736 -1.98 -9.68 -24.37
CA THR A 736 -1.36 -9.72 -23.05
C THR A 736 -1.95 -10.88 -22.26
N GLU A 737 -1.10 -11.75 -21.74
CA GLU A 737 -1.50 -12.85 -20.88
C GLU A 737 -1.31 -12.45 -19.42
N MET A 738 -2.33 -12.70 -18.62
CA MET A 738 -2.35 -12.44 -17.20
C MET A 738 -2.20 -13.75 -16.43
N ALA A 739 -1.33 -13.77 -15.46
CA ALA A 739 -1.18 -14.92 -14.55
C ALA A 739 -0.97 -14.43 -13.12
N PRO A 740 -1.24 -15.28 -12.12
CA PRO A 740 -0.81 -15.02 -10.76
C PRO A 740 0.69 -14.74 -10.72
N ILE A 741 1.09 -13.83 -9.82
CA ILE A 741 2.50 -13.45 -9.70
C ILE A 741 3.37 -14.60 -9.18
N ILE A 742 2.75 -15.58 -8.54
CA ILE A 742 3.35 -16.84 -8.09
C ILE A 742 2.98 -17.92 -9.09
N GLY A 743 3.96 -18.50 -9.74
CA GLY A 743 3.80 -19.61 -10.66
C GLY A 743 4.36 -19.36 -12.06
N GLU A 744 4.56 -20.43 -12.79
CA GLU A 744 5.02 -20.40 -14.17
C GLU A 744 3.81 -20.21 -15.12
N SER A 745 3.96 -19.38 -16.14
CA SER A 745 2.95 -19.25 -17.20
C SER A 745 3.07 -20.41 -18.19
N LYS A 746 1.95 -20.99 -18.59
CA LYS A 746 1.85 -21.82 -19.79
C LYS A 746 1.33 -20.99 -20.96
N PHE A 747 2.00 -21.11 -22.12
CA PHE A 747 1.41 -20.68 -23.38
C PHE A 747 0.40 -21.70 -23.88
#